data_1141b76f3618112f8b905684995d55d7
#
_entry.id   1141b76f3618112f8b905684995d55d7
#
_cell.length_a   1.000
_cell.length_b   1.000
_cell.length_c   1.000
_cell.angle_alpha   90.00
_cell.angle_beta   90.00
_cell.angle_gamma   90.00
#
_symmetry.space_group_name_H-M   'P 1'
#
loop_
_entity.id
_entity.type
_entity.pdbx_description
1 polymer ?
#
loop_
_entity_poly.entity_id
_entity_poly.type
_entity_poly.pdbx_seq_one_letter_code
_entity_poly.pdbx_strand_id
1 'polypeptide(L)'
;MAKQVVHAACPHDCPDACGVLITVEDGRATKIQGDPQHPVTQGFLCGKVAKYLDRVYSPDRVLYPMRRIAAKGVEQQRRFAPRGQPEVYPEPAEGASVPSPADKTQTWQRIPWDEALDEIAGRFRKIIAEFGSEAILPYSYGGTLGALNGGSMDHRFFGRLGASQLERTICSTAGEAGLESVMGVKLGTEPEQFIHARYIIAWASNIHGNNVHLWPFIAEARRKGAKLVVIDPYRTRTAACADWYLPINPGTDGALALAMMHVIIGEGLHDADYVRNYTLGFDQLCEKAKAYPPERVAQWTGIAAADIRKLAREYATIRPSVIRLNYGVQRSEGGGMATRAISMLPCILGSLKEVGGGIHLSTSGGFGLNHDALRRPDLKPEGNRPPPRVVNMVRLGEALNTLRDPPVKALFVYNSNPAAVCPNHNEVVRGLKRLDLFTVVHEQFFTDTTDYADIVLPATTFFEHKDLQTAYGHYYLQVSDQAIEPLGECRANVELFRALAGRMGFKDACFGESVEEMIDGALASSNPWLDGISRARLERERQVRLQFSSQSPVAGCQIEPFLPFAHGNFRTASGKAELYSEAMKALGLDPVAEFTPPVESRHGGQAAAFPLELLARKADNFLNSTFSNLPSVQDMEETNLLEMHSADARARGIADGETVRVYNRRGEIFLKARVDGVVQPGVVSARLNWAKLGPGFRNINVLTSEKLSDLGNSATFYSVLVEVESAKSLP
;
A
#
# COMPACT_ATOMS: atom_id res chain seq x y z
N MET A 1 -0.73 0.70 -42.30
CA MET A 1 -0.33 0.74 -40.88
C MET A 1 -1.19 -0.22 -40.11
N ALA A 2 -0.59 -1.24 -39.50
CA ALA A 2 -1.33 -2.23 -38.70
C ALA A 2 -1.74 -1.57 -37.39
N LYS A 3 -3.05 -1.44 -37.18
CA LYS A 3 -3.64 -0.91 -35.94
C LYS A 3 -4.35 -2.04 -35.22
N GLN A 4 -4.00 -2.26 -33.97
CA GLN A 4 -4.66 -3.23 -33.09
C GLN A 4 -5.01 -2.61 -31.74
N VAL A 5 -5.98 -3.21 -31.05
CA VAL A 5 -6.33 -2.87 -29.67
C VAL A 5 -6.04 -4.09 -28.81
N VAL A 6 -5.18 -3.92 -27.82
CA VAL A 6 -4.77 -4.97 -26.88
C VAL A 6 -5.44 -4.73 -25.53
N HIS A 7 -5.99 -5.80 -24.95
CA HIS A 7 -6.56 -5.77 -23.61
C HIS A 7 -5.47 -6.04 -22.57
N ALA A 8 -5.42 -5.21 -21.55
CA ALA A 8 -4.53 -5.36 -20.41
C ALA A 8 -5.26 -5.01 -19.11
N ALA A 9 -4.63 -5.26 -17.98
CA ALA A 9 -5.12 -4.86 -16.67
C ALA A 9 -4.08 -3.97 -15.98
N CYS A 10 -4.52 -2.94 -15.30
CA CYS A 10 -3.65 -2.04 -14.54
C CYS A 10 -3.11 -2.75 -13.29
N PRO A 11 -1.79 -2.98 -13.15
CA PRO A 11 -1.22 -3.74 -12.05
C PRO A 11 -0.74 -2.85 -10.89
N HIS A 12 -1.06 -1.57 -10.89
CA HIS A 12 -0.58 -0.65 -9.86
C HIS A 12 -1.29 -0.88 -8.52
N ASP A 13 -0.65 -0.47 -7.43
CA ASP A 13 -1.16 -0.55 -6.05
C ASP A 13 -2.43 0.31 -5.86
N CYS A 14 -3.54 -0.23 -6.33
CA CYS A 14 -4.86 0.39 -6.34
C CYS A 14 -5.94 -0.71 -6.24
N PRO A 15 -7.03 -0.49 -5.46
CA PRO A 15 -8.09 -1.48 -5.32
C PRO A 15 -8.82 -1.78 -6.63
N ASP A 16 -8.79 -0.85 -7.58
CA ASP A 16 -9.64 -0.87 -8.78
C ASP A 16 -9.16 -1.85 -9.86
N ALA A 17 -7.86 -2.18 -9.93
CA ALA A 17 -7.27 -3.11 -10.93
C ALA A 17 -7.94 -3.00 -12.31
N CYS A 18 -7.95 -1.77 -12.87
CA CYS A 18 -8.76 -1.40 -14.04
C CYS A 18 -8.46 -2.27 -15.25
N GLY A 19 -9.50 -2.69 -15.98
CA GLY A 19 -9.37 -3.14 -17.36
C GLY A 19 -9.00 -1.97 -18.27
N VAL A 20 -8.00 -2.16 -19.13
CA VAL A 20 -7.49 -1.12 -20.04
C VAL A 20 -7.40 -1.61 -21.48
N LEU A 21 -7.64 -0.70 -22.42
CA LEU A 21 -7.48 -0.90 -23.86
C LEU A 21 -6.29 -0.08 -24.34
N ILE A 22 -5.30 -0.76 -24.92
CA ILE A 22 -4.08 -0.14 -25.46
C ILE A 22 -4.15 -0.20 -26.98
N THR A 23 -4.20 0.97 -27.62
CA THR A 23 -4.10 1.04 -29.10
C THR A 23 -2.63 1.02 -29.49
N VAL A 24 -2.28 0.09 -30.37
CA VAL A 24 -0.94 -0.08 -30.91
C VAL A 24 -0.97 0.14 -32.41
N GLU A 25 -0.10 1.00 -32.91
CA GLU A 25 0.09 1.30 -34.31
C GLU A 25 1.56 1.11 -34.68
N ASP A 26 1.82 0.19 -35.64
CA ASP A 26 3.17 -0.17 -36.07
C ASP A 26 4.13 -0.56 -34.90
N GLY A 27 3.63 -1.35 -33.93
CA GLY A 27 4.40 -1.81 -32.78
C GLY A 27 4.55 -0.78 -31.66
N ARG A 28 3.97 0.41 -31.79
CA ARG A 28 4.03 1.49 -30.79
C ARG A 28 2.67 1.74 -30.17
N ALA A 29 2.59 1.77 -28.85
CA ALA A 29 1.36 2.16 -28.17
C ALA A 29 1.11 3.67 -28.37
N THR A 30 -0.07 4.02 -28.90
CA THR A 30 -0.44 5.40 -29.24
C THR A 30 -1.57 5.94 -28.36
N LYS A 31 -2.34 5.04 -27.69
CA LYS A 31 -3.45 5.43 -26.83
C LYS A 31 -3.67 4.41 -25.73
N ILE A 32 -4.04 4.88 -24.54
CA ILE A 32 -4.57 4.07 -23.44
C ILE A 32 -5.96 4.57 -23.06
N GLN A 33 -6.91 3.66 -22.82
CA GLN A 33 -8.27 3.94 -22.39
C GLN A 33 -8.73 2.88 -21.38
N GLY A 34 -9.71 3.21 -20.53
CA GLY A 34 -10.40 2.19 -19.74
C GLY A 34 -11.26 1.30 -20.63
N ASP A 35 -11.41 0.05 -20.22
CA ASP A 35 -12.31 -0.89 -20.89
C ASP A 35 -13.77 -0.61 -20.48
N PRO A 36 -14.65 -0.17 -21.40
CA PRO A 36 -16.05 0.12 -21.09
C PRO A 36 -16.86 -1.15 -20.73
N GLN A 37 -16.34 -2.33 -21.03
CA GLN A 37 -16.98 -3.59 -20.67
C GLN A 37 -16.62 -4.06 -19.24
N HIS A 38 -15.65 -3.43 -18.60
CA HIS A 38 -15.30 -3.79 -17.23
C HIS A 38 -16.39 -3.30 -16.25
N PRO A 39 -17.08 -4.22 -15.51
CA PRO A 39 -18.28 -3.87 -14.74
C PRO A 39 -18.04 -2.81 -13.65
N VAL A 40 -16.87 -2.82 -13.02
CA VAL A 40 -16.52 -1.89 -11.94
C VAL A 40 -15.89 -0.61 -12.48
N THR A 41 -14.97 -0.69 -13.43
CA THR A 41 -14.19 0.49 -13.87
C THR A 41 -14.82 1.25 -15.04
N GLN A 42 -15.79 0.65 -15.75
CA GLN A 42 -16.76 1.30 -16.64
C GLN A 42 -16.15 2.26 -17.71
N GLY A 43 -14.95 1.95 -18.17
CA GLY A 43 -14.33 2.63 -19.32
C GLY A 43 -13.63 3.95 -19.02
N PHE A 44 -13.53 4.41 -17.77
CA PHE A 44 -12.68 5.56 -17.47
C PHE A 44 -11.38 5.16 -16.74
N LEU A 45 -10.39 6.05 -16.79
CA LEU A 45 -9.10 5.88 -16.11
C LEU A 45 -8.92 7.00 -15.09
N CYS A 46 -8.23 6.66 -13.98
CA CYS A 46 -7.76 7.68 -13.05
C CYS A 46 -6.70 8.58 -13.73
N GLY A 47 -6.53 9.82 -13.24
CA GLY A 47 -5.57 10.77 -13.80
C GLY A 47 -4.12 10.30 -13.82
N LYS A 48 -3.77 9.28 -13.01
CA LYS A 48 -2.43 8.67 -12.97
C LYS A 48 -2.17 7.80 -14.22
N VAL A 49 -3.06 6.83 -14.47
CA VAL A 49 -2.91 5.86 -15.56
C VAL A 49 -3.28 6.47 -16.92
N ALA A 50 -4.13 7.49 -16.96
CA ALA A 50 -4.39 8.21 -18.21
C ALA A 50 -3.12 8.82 -18.86
N LYS A 51 -2.07 9.08 -18.06
CA LYS A 51 -0.76 9.58 -18.52
C LYS A 51 0.30 8.48 -18.68
N TYR A 52 -0.10 7.21 -18.77
CA TYR A 52 0.85 6.10 -18.74
C TYR A 52 1.80 6.07 -19.95
N LEU A 53 1.38 6.59 -21.10
CA LEU A 53 2.27 6.72 -22.28
C LEU A 53 3.49 7.61 -21.99
N ASP A 54 3.32 8.69 -21.21
CA ASP A 54 4.43 9.55 -20.79
C ASP A 54 5.46 8.77 -19.96
N ARG A 55 5.00 7.75 -19.21
CA ARG A 55 5.87 6.85 -18.45
C ARG A 55 6.56 5.83 -19.35
N VAL A 56 5.80 5.17 -20.26
CA VAL A 56 6.34 4.13 -21.15
C VAL A 56 7.43 4.71 -22.05
N TYR A 57 7.21 5.90 -22.61
CA TYR A 57 8.12 6.54 -23.55
C TYR A 57 8.96 7.67 -22.95
N SER A 58 9.04 7.72 -21.62
CA SER A 58 9.90 8.70 -20.94
C SER A 58 11.37 8.53 -21.36
N PRO A 59 12.07 9.63 -21.69
CA PRO A 59 13.50 9.58 -21.98
C PRO A 59 14.35 9.18 -20.77
N ASP A 60 13.76 9.25 -19.57
CA ASP A 60 14.45 8.91 -18.32
C ASP A 60 14.37 7.42 -17.96
N ARG A 61 13.72 6.61 -18.78
CA ARG A 61 13.68 5.15 -18.55
C ARG A 61 15.07 4.52 -18.58
N VAL A 62 15.29 3.57 -17.68
CA VAL A 62 16.41 2.64 -17.76
C VAL A 62 16.10 1.63 -18.85
N LEU A 63 16.82 1.65 -19.95
CA LEU A 63 16.61 0.79 -21.11
C LEU A 63 17.70 -0.29 -21.29
N TYR A 64 18.78 -0.20 -20.54
CA TYR A 64 19.95 -1.08 -20.65
C TYR A 64 20.49 -1.39 -19.26
N PRO A 65 21.15 -2.56 -19.05
CA PRO A 65 21.87 -2.82 -17.82
C PRO A 65 23.01 -1.81 -17.62
N MET A 66 23.12 -1.28 -16.41
CA MET A 66 24.04 -0.22 -16.06
C MET A 66 24.89 -0.63 -14.85
N ARG A 67 26.22 -0.51 -14.96
CA ARG A 67 27.16 -0.69 -13.85
C ARG A 67 27.60 0.67 -13.31
N ARG A 68 27.65 0.82 -12.01
CA ARG A 68 28.20 2.02 -11.38
C ARG A 68 29.72 2.11 -11.54
N ILE A 69 30.20 3.29 -11.96
CA ILE A 69 31.63 3.60 -12.07
C ILE A 69 32.08 4.70 -11.09
N ALA A 70 31.16 5.39 -10.44
CA ALA A 70 31.43 6.39 -9.41
C ALA A 70 31.11 5.81 -7.99
N ALA A 71 31.58 6.47 -6.93
CA ALA A 71 31.25 6.07 -5.56
C ALA A 71 29.73 6.19 -5.28
N LYS A 72 29.21 5.34 -4.39
CA LYS A 72 27.79 5.37 -4.00
C LYS A 72 27.43 6.72 -3.38
N GLY A 73 26.29 7.29 -3.78
CA GLY A 73 25.77 8.56 -3.26
C GLY A 73 26.53 9.82 -3.70
N VAL A 74 27.48 9.73 -4.65
CA VAL A 74 28.24 10.89 -5.19
C VAL A 74 27.31 11.90 -5.88
N GLU A 75 26.20 11.48 -6.45
CA GLU A 75 25.24 12.38 -7.08
C GLU A 75 24.69 13.42 -6.10
N GLN A 76 24.51 13.04 -4.84
CA GLN A 76 24.14 13.98 -3.77
C GLN A 76 25.28 14.95 -3.44
N GLN A 77 26.54 14.49 -3.40
CA GLN A 77 27.69 15.33 -3.04
C GLN A 77 28.05 16.36 -4.12
N ARG A 78 27.94 16.03 -5.41
CA ARG A 78 28.25 16.96 -6.52
C ARG A 78 27.29 18.16 -6.61
N ARG A 79 26.06 18.02 -6.11
CA ARG A 79 25.06 19.10 -6.04
C ARG A 79 25.26 19.99 -4.79
N PHE A 80 26.00 19.52 -3.80
CA PHE A 80 26.32 20.23 -2.54
C PHE A 80 27.75 20.78 -2.48
N ALA A 81 28.49 20.90 -3.60
CA ALA A 81 29.77 21.59 -3.58
C ALA A 81 29.57 23.06 -3.14
N PRO A 82 30.17 23.53 -2.04
CA PRO A 82 29.87 24.84 -1.48
C PRO A 82 30.37 25.93 -2.44
N ARG A 83 29.45 26.71 -2.97
CA ARG A 83 29.74 28.05 -3.45
C ARG A 83 29.59 28.98 -2.25
N GLY A 84 30.61 29.06 -1.43
CA GLY A 84 30.96 30.11 -0.49
C GLY A 84 29.88 31.02 0.12
N GLN A 85 28.79 30.51 0.62
CA GLN A 85 27.81 31.24 1.44
C GLN A 85 27.12 30.32 2.45
N PRO A 86 26.60 30.83 3.61
CA PRO A 86 26.00 30.02 4.64
C PRO A 86 24.78 29.25 4.10
N GLU A 87 24.62 28.01 4.58
CA GLU A 87 23.64 27.03 4.16
C GLU A 87 22.18 27.48 4.38
N VAL A 88 21.72 28.40 3.54
CA VAL A 88 20.29 28.46 3.20
C VAL A 88 20.13 27.42 2.10
N TYR A 89 19.45 26.32 2.36
CA TYR A 89 19.18 25.28 1.37
C TYR A 89 18.61 25.94 0.10
N PRO A 90 19.29 25.85 -1.07
CA PRO A 90 18.75 26.44 -2.28
C PRO A 90 17.39 25.81 -2.58
N GLU A 91 16.41 26.64 -2.90
CA GLU A 91 15.14 26.18 -3.47
C GLU A 91 15.47 25.22 -4.64
N PRO A 92 14.77 24.07 -4.77
CA PRO A 92 14.88 23.29 -5.99
C PRO A 92 14.55 24.24 -7.14
N ALA A 93 15.43 24.33 -8.11
CA ALA A 93 15.19 25.16 -9.29
C ALA A 93 13.82 24.80 -9.86
N GLU A 94 12.98 25.80 -10.13
CA GLU A 94 11.71 25.59 -10.83
C GLU A 94 11.98 24.73 -12.07
N GLY A 95 11.37 23.56 -12.16
CA GLY A 95 11.63 22.60 -13.23
C GLY A 95 12.77 21.62 -12.99
N ALA A 96 13.19 21.32 -11.74
CA ALA A 96 14.20 20.29 -11.45
C ALA A 96 13.74 18.93 -11.98
N SER A 97 14.12 18.63 -13.22
CA SER A 97 13.98 17.33 -13.85
C SER A 97 14.97 16.33 -13.23
N VAL A 98 14.62 15.05 -13.26
CA VAL A 98 15.57 13.94 -13.07
C VAL A 98 16.80 14.21 -13.94
N PRO A 99 18.05 13.94 -13.48
CA PRO A 99 19.27 14.27 -14.22
C PRO A 99 19.19 13.86 -15.67
N SER A 100 19.62 14.74 -16.57
CA SER A 100 19.61 14.46 -18.02
C SER A 100 20.49 13.26 -18.35
N PRO A 101 20.28 12.57 -19.49
CA PRO A 101 21.11 11.45 -19.92
C PRO A 101 22.62 11.75 -19.97
N ALA A 102 23.01 12.99 -20.20
CA ALA A 102 24.41 13.42 -20.25
C ALA A 102 25.13 13.34 -18.88
N ASP A 103 24.41 13.60 -17.76
CA ASP A 103 24.99 13.49 -16.41
C ASP A 103 25.16 12.03 -15.95
N LYS A 104 24.43 11.10 -16.56
CA LYS A 104 24.45 9.67 -16.19
C LYS A 104 25.74 8.96 -16.63
N THR A 105 26.39 9.41 -17.68
CA THR A 105 27.63 8.79 -18.24
C THR A 105 28.83 8.88 -17.29
N GLN A 106 28.84 9.81 -16.36
CA GLN A 106 29.90 9.95 -15.34
C GLN A 106 29.71 9.03 -14.15
N THR A 107 28.52 8.51 -13.97
CA THR A 107 28.15 7.64 -12.84
C THR A 107 27.93 6.20 -13.27
N TRP A 108 27.47 6.00 -14.50
CA TRP A 108 27.00 4.73 -15.01
C TRP A 108 27.67 4.35 -16.34
N GLN A 109 28.07 3.08 -16.44
CA GLN A 109 28.53 2.44 -17.67
C GLN A 109 27.45 1.43 -18.11
N ARG A 110 27.01 1.51 -19.37
CA ARG A 110 26.22 0.44 -19.98
C ARG A 110 27.07 -0.82 -20.12
N ILE A 111 26.51 -1.96 -19.73
CA ILE A 111 27.11 -3.29 -19.87
C ILE A 111 26.11 -4.24 -20.54
N PRO A 112 26.56 -5.32 -21.19
CA PRO A 112 25.67 -6.36 -21.71
C PRO A 112 24.98 -7.12 -20.57
N TRP A 113 23.80 -7.69 -20.85
CA TRP A 113 23.09 -8.54 -19.89
C TRP A 113 23.94 -9.71 -19.37
N ASP A 114 24.68 -10.38 -20.24
CA ASP A 114 25.52 -11.50 -19.83
C ASP A 114 26.55 -11.08 -18.79
N GLU A 115 27.19 -9.95 -18.99
CA GLU A 115 28.16 -9.39 -18.05
C GLU A 115 27.50 -9.02 -16.70
N ALA A 116 26.32 -8.40 -16.75
CA ALA A 116 25.56 -8.06 -15.55
C ALA A 116 25.16 -9.31 -14.75
N LEU A 117 24.61 -10.32 -15.43
CA LEU A 117 24.20 -11.58 -14.80
C LEU A 117 25.39 -12.37 -14.24
N ASP A 118 26.51 -12.42 -14.97
CA ASP A 118 27.73 -13.08 -14.52
C ASP A 118 28.33 -12.40 -13.30
N GLU A 119 28.34 -11.07 -13.26
CA GLU A 119 28.79 -10.32 -12.08
C GLU A 119 27.91 -10.57 -10.87
N ILE A 120 26.58 -10.51 -11.02
CA ILE A 120 25.62 -10.75 -9.93
C ILE A 120 25.80 -12.19 -9.40
N ALA A 121 25.80 -13.19 -10.28
CA ALA A 121 25.97 -14.58 -9.89
C ALA A 121 27.33 -14.84 -9.23
N GLY A 122 28.40 -14.24 -9.75
CA GLY A 122 29.73 -14.32 -9.18
C GLY A 122 29.83 -13.71 -7.78
N ARG A 123 29.24 -12.52 -7.58
CA ARG A 123 29.15 -11.87 -6.26
C ARG A 123 28.32 -12.70 -5.29
N PHE A 124 27.18 -13.24 -5.72
CA PHE A 124 26.34 -14.09 -4.88
C PHE A 124 27.08 -15.35 -4.41
N ARG A 125 27.78 -16.04 -5.32
CA ARG A 125 28.59 -17.22 -4.94
C ARG A 125 29.66 -16.89 -3.90
N LYS A 126 30.36 -15.75 -4.04
CA LYS A 126 31.37 -15.30 -3.07
C LYS A 126 30.72 -15.01 -1.71
N ILE A 127 29.61 -14.26 -1.68
CA ILE A 127 28.88 -13.94 -0.45
C ILE A 127 28.38 -15.21 0.23
N ILE A 128 27.83 -16.16 -0.54
CA ILE A 128 27.33 -17.43 -0.01
C ILE A 128 28.48 -18.25 0.60
N ALA A 129 29.63 -18.29 -0.06
CA ALA A 129 30.78 -19.03 0.42
C ALA A 129 31.37 -18.44 1.72
N GLU A 130 31.33 -17.11 1.89
CA GLU A 130 31.94 -16.42 3.03
C GLU A 130 30.95 -16.23 4.21
N PHE A 131 29.68 -15.90 3.91
CA PHE A 131 28.69 -15.50 4.93
C PHE A 131 27.44 -16.39 4.98
N GLY A 132 27.26 -17.28 4.00
CA GLY A 132 26.02 -18.03 3.83
C GLY A 132 24.97 -17.27 2.99
N SER A 133 23.97 -18.02 2.53
CA SER A 133 22.94 -17.51 1.61
C SER A 133 22.02 -16.44 2.23
N GLU A 134 21.80 -16.48 3.54
CA GLU A 134 21.00 -15.48 4.27
C GLU A 134 21.65 -14.08 4.33
N ALA A 135 22.92 -13.95 3.93
CA ALA A 135 23.55 -12.65 3.72
C ALA A 135 23.04 -11.92 2.47
N ILE A 136 22.22 -12.58 1.65
CA ILE A 136 21.53 -12.00 0.49
C ILE A 136 20.08 -11.71 0.90
N LEU A 137 19.66 -10.45 0.77
CA LEU A 137 18.31 -9.99 1.10
C LEU A 137 17.61 -9.51 -0.17
N PRO A 138 16.54 -10.19 -0.65
CA PRO A 138 15.62 -9.63 -1.63
C PRO A 138 14.73 -8.56 -0.99
N TYR A 139 14.41 -7.49 -1.74
CA TYR A 139 13.50 -6.44 -1.28
C TYR A 139 12.53 -6.05 -2.39
N SER A 140 11.25 -6.31 -2.21
CA SER A 140 10.22 -5.99 -3.21
C SER A 140 8.84 -5.79 -2.60
N TYR A 141 8.06 -4.83 -3.13
CA TYR A 141 6.66 -4.68 -2.79
C TYR A 141 5.95 -3.65 -3.67
N GLY A 142 4.80 -4.03 -4.26
CA GLY A 142 3.79 -3.11 -4.80
C GLY A 142 4.15 -2.34 -6.07
N GLY A 143 5.28 -2.61 -6.72
CA GLY A 143 5.62 -2.03 -8.03
C GLY A 143 4.75 -2.59 -9.15
N THR A 144 4.39 -3.86 -9.06
CA THR A 144 3.31 -4.52 -9.81
C THR A 144 2.56 -5.47 -8.89
N LEU A 145 1.24 -5.56 -9.06
CA LEU A 145 0.36 -6.51 -8.36
C LEU A 145 -0.04 -7.70 -9.23
N GLY A 146 0.51 -7.80 -10.44
CA GLY A 146 0.36 -8.99 -11.28
C GLY A 146 0.89 -10.23 -10.56
N ALA A 147 0.18 -11.36 -10.65
CA ALA A 147 0.50 -12.56 -9.88
C ALA A 147 1.86 -13.16 -10.25
N LEU A 148 2.29 -13.01 -11.52
CA LEU A 148 3.54 -13.56 -12.02
C LEU A 148 4.72 -12.61 -11.71
N ASN A 149 4.65 -11.35 -12.15
CA ASN A 149 5.74 -10.40 -11.96
C ASN A 149 5.75 -9.75 -10.56
N GLY A 150 4.66 -9.88 -9.80
CA GLY A 150 4.57 -9.45 -8.41
C GLY A 150 5.16 -10.42 -7.40
N GLY A 151 5.15 -11.74 -7.70
CA GLY A 151 5.66 -12.73 -6.76
C GLY A 151 5.52 -14.18 -7.20
N SER A 152 6.40 -14.62 -8.10
CA SER A 152 6.45 -16.00 -8.60
C SER A 152 7.90 -16.49 -8.78
N MET A 153 8.52 -16.21 -9.94
CA MET A 153 9.87 -16.67 -10.29
C MET A 153 10.95 -16.12 -9.33
N ASP A 154 10.75 -14.95 -8.76
CA ASP A 154 11.57 -14.37 -7.70
C ASP A 154 11.56 -15.24 -6.43
N HIS A 155 10.38 -15.70 -5.99
CA HIS A 155 10.25 -16.61 -4.86
C HIS A 155 10.95 -17.95 -5.11
N ARG A 156 10.79 -18.51 -6.34
CA ARG A 156 11.50 -19.72 -6.74
C ARG A 156 13.01 -19.54 -6.67
N PHE A 157 13.52 -18.44 -7.22
CA PHE A 157 14.95 -18.14 -7.26
C PHE A 157 15.55 -17.97 -5.84
N PHE A 158 14.99 -17.08 -5.05
CA PHE A 158 15.50 -16.80 -3.71
C PHE A 158 15.24 -17.97 -2.75
N GLY A 159 14.16 -18.71 -2.90
CA GLY A 159 13.89 -19.95 -2.17
C GLY A 159 14.94 -21.01 -2.45
N ARG A 160 15.24 -21.29 -3.74
CA ARG A 160 16.27 -22.24 -4.15
C ARG A 160 17.68 -21.80 -3.70
N LEU A 161 17.92 -20.50 -3.67
CA LEU A 161 19.18 -19.92 -3.18
C LEU A 161 19.33 -20.06 -1.66
N GLY A 162 18.23 -20.09 -0.92
CA GLY A 162 18.22 -20.03 0.54
C GLY A 162 18.53 -18.64 1.10
N ALA A 163 18.19 -17.59 0.36
CA ALA A 163 18.36 -16.20 0.77
C ALA A 163 17.45 -15.85 1.98
N SER A 164 17.76 -14.76 2.68
CA SER A 164 16.84 -14.18 3.66
C SER A 164 15.47 -13.96 3.02
N GLN A 165 14.39 -14.15 3.79
CA GLN A 165 13.04 -13.88 3.35
C GLN A 165 12.61 -12.48 3.76
N LEU A 166 11.80 -11.82 2.93
CA LEU A 166 11.23 -10.51 3.21
C LEU A 166 9.78 -10.65 3.72
N GLU A 167 9.52 -10.19 4.94
CA GLU A 167 8.16 -10.02 5.45
C GLU A 167 7.60 -8.71 4.88
N ARG A 168 6.63 -8.82 3.94
CA ARG A 168 6.07 -7.67 3.18
C ARG A 168 4.92 -7.02 3.95
N THR A 169 5.22 -6.09 4.84
CA THR A 169 4.29 -5.56 5.86
C THR A 169 4.01 -4.06 5.76
N ILE A 170 4.69 -3.31 4.89
CA ILE A 170 4.63 -1.84 4.89
C ILE A 170 3.24 -1.26 4.52
N CYS A 171 2.35 -2.05 3.91
CA CYS A 171 1.09 -1.55 3.36
C CYS A 171 -0.16 -1.99 4.10
N SER A 172 -0.54 -3.27 4.06
CA SER A 172 -1.92 -3.72 4.36
C SER A 172 -2.05 -4.65 5.56
N THR A 173 -0.95 -5.18 6.07
CA THR A 173 -0.97 -6.34 6.98
C THR A 173 -1.62 -6.07 8.34
N ALA A 174 -1.55 -4.86 8.90
CA ALA A 174 -2.24 -4.56 10.15
C ALA A 174 -3.76 -4.56 9.97
N GLY A 175 -4.25 -3.93 8.89
CA GLY A 175 -5.67 -3.94 8.56
C GLY A 175 -6.19 -5.34 8.22
N GLU A 176 -5.39 -6.11 7.47
CA GLU A 176 -5.70 -7.50 7.15
C GLU A 176 -5.78 -8.36 8.41
N ALA A 177 -4.78 -8.30 9.29
CA ALA A 177 -4.77 -9.03 10.54
C ALA A 177 -5.95 -8.65 11.45
N GLY A 178 -6.30 -7.35 11.52
CA GLY A 178 -7.47 -6.88 12.27
C GLY A 178 -8.79 -7.44 11.73
N LEU A 179 -8.99 -7.39 10.41
CA LEU A 179 -10.19 -7.92 9.76
C LEU A 179 -10.27 -9.45 9.90
N GLU A 180 -9.19 -10.16 9.59
CA GLU A 180 -9.14 -11.63 9.63
C GLU A 180 -9.30 -12.16 11.06
N SER A 181 -8.85 -11.43 12.07
CA SER A 181 -9.07 -11.82 13.48
C SER A 181 -10.55 -11.85 13.90
N VAL A 182 -11.44 -11.19 13.13
CA VAL A 182 -12.89 -11.20 13.34
C VAL A 182 -13.59 -12.14 12.35
N MET A 183 -13.19 -12.11 11.08
CA MET A 183 -13.93 -12.76 9.98
C MET A 183 -13.25 -14.02 9.43
N GLY A 184 -11.96 -14.21 9.75
CA GLY A 184 -11.13 -15.33 9.28
C GLY A 184 -10.68 -15.23 7.83
N VAL A 185 -11.14 -14.23 7.07
CA VAL A 185 -10.82 -14.06 5.65
C VAL A 185 -11.07 -12.63 5.17
N LYS A 186 -10.31 -12.20 4.16
CA LYS A 186 -10.47 -10.87 3.52
C LYS A 186 -11.55 -10.90 2.44
N LEU A 187 -12.80 -10.86 2.87
CA LEU A 187 -13.97 -10.70 2.01
C LEU A 187 -14.73 -9.45 2.42
N GLY A 188 -15.40 -8.81 1.47
CA GLY A 188 -16.15 -7.59 1.73
C GLY A 188 -17.25 -7.35 0.70
N THR A 189 -18.05 -6.33 0.94
CA THR A 189 -19.14 -5.89 0.07
C THR A 189 -18.60 -5.49 -1.30
N GLU A 190 -19.17 -6.00 -2.38
CA GLU A 190 -18.78 -5.66 -3.75
C GLU A 190 -19.07 -4.19 -4.07
N PRO A 191 -18.25 -3.52 -4.92
CA PRO A 191 -18.50 -2.14 -5.32
C PRO A 191 -19.91 -1.91 -5.88
N GLU A 192 -20.40 -2.84 -6.69
CA GLU A 192 -21.72 -2.77 -7.33
C GLU A 192 -22.87 -2.73 -6.33
N GLN A 193 -22.69 -3.32 -5.14
CA GLN A 193 -23.73 -3.32 -4.10
C GLN A 193 -23.88 -1.95 -3.42
N PHE A 194 -22.89 -1.05 -3.50
CA PHE A 194 -22.97 0.28 -2.86
C PHE A 194 -24.17 1.12 -3.34
N ILE A 195 -24.68 0.88 -4.57
CA ILE A 195 -25.88 1.56 -5.08
C ILE A 195 -27.17 1.30 -4.27
N HIS A 196 -27.15 0.26 -3.44
CA HIS A 196 -28.27 -0.12 -2.56
C HIS A 196 -28.11 0.39 -1.12
N ALA A 197 -26.92 0.90 -0.76
CA ALA A 197 -26.69 1.45 0.57
C ALA A 197 -27.49 2.73 0.79
N ARG A 198 -27.94 2.92 2.05
CA ARG A 198 -28.62 4.15 2.51
C ARG A 198 -27.76 4.95 3.47
N TYR A 199 -26.79 4.32 4.10
CA TYR A 199 -25.81 4.97 4.97
C TYR A 199 -24.42 4.45 4.67
N ILE A 200 -23.54 5.31 4.24
CA ILE A 200 -22.18 4.97 3.80
C ILE A 200 -21.19 5.71 4.69
N ILE A 201 -20.35 4.97 5.41
CA ILE A 201 -19.22 5.52 6.16
C ILE A 201 -17.94 5.30 5.35
N ALA A 202 -17.34 6.37 4.83
CA ALA A 202 -15.97 6.34 4.30
C ALA A 202 -14.99 6.60 5.46
N TRP A 203 -14.43 5.53 6.02
CA TRP A 203 -13.55 5.59 7.18
C TRP A 203 -12.09 5.52 6.76
N ALA A 204 -11.33 6.59 7.00
CA ALA A 204 -9.95 6.79 6.53
C ALA A 204 -9.78 6.45 5.04
N SER A 205 -10.77 6.84 4.24
CA SER A 205 -10.91 6.44 2.84
C SER A 205 -11.12 7.65 1.92
N ASN A 206 -10.03 8.07 1.25
CA ASN A 206 -10.10 9.10 0.21
C ASN A 206 -10.49 8.46 -1.13
N ILE A 207 -11.78 8.13 -1.30
CA ILE A 207 -12.31 7.43 -2.47
C ILE A 207 -12.01 8.20 -3.77
N HIS A 208 -12.22 9.52 -3.77
CA HIS A 208 -11.91 10.39 -4.90
C HIS A 208 -10.42 10.41 -5.30
N GLY A 209 -9.50 10.09 -4.38
CA GLY A 209 -8.06 10.06 -4.64
C GLY A 209 -7.54 8.66 -4.98
N ASN A 210 -8.06 7.63 -4.31
CA ASN A 210 -7.43 6.32 -4.24
C ASN A 210 -8.30 5.14 -4.70
N ASN A 211 -9.63 5.36 -4.89
CA ASN A 211 -10.58 4.30 -5.28
C ASN A 211 -11.67 4.92 -6.17
N VAL A 212 -11.21 5.59 -7.22
CA VAL A 212 -12.07 6.49 -8.02
C VAL A 212 -13.24 5.77 -8.68
N HIS A 213 -13.11 4.48 -8.98
CA HIS A 213 -14.15 3.70 -9.64
C HIS A 213 -15.26 3.23 -8.68
N LEU A 214 -15.07 3.33 -7.38
CA LEU A 214 -16.16 3.16 -6.40
C LEU A 214 -17.07 4.40 -6.34
N TRP A 215 -16.55 5.58 -6.71
CA TRP A 215 -17.31 6.82 -6.60
C TRP A 215 -18.61 6.85 -7.41
N PRO A 216 -18.69 6.36 -8.66
CA PRO A 216 -19.95 6.29 -9.41
C PRO A 216 -21.08 5.54 -8.67
N PHE A 217 -20.76 4.42 -8.03
CA PHE A 217 -21.72 3.63 -7.24
C PHE A 217 -22.22 4.42 -6.02
N ILE A 218 -21.31 5.11 -5.31
CA ILE A 218 -21.67 5.98 -4.17
C ILE A 218 -22.51 7.17 -4.64
N ALA A 219 -22.14 7.80 -5.75
CA ALA A 219 -22.90 8.92 -6.31
C ALA A 219 -24.32 8.50 -6.70
N GLU A 220 -24.49 7.29 -7.24
CA GLU A 220 -25.80 6.72 -7.53
C GLU A 220 -26.61 6.46 -6.26
N ALA A 221 -26.01 5.86 -5.23
CA ALA A 221 -26.66 5.67 -3.94
C ALA A 221 -27.13 7.03 -3.34
N ARG A 222 -26.27 8.06 -3.42
CA ARG A 222 -26.61 9.41 -2.93
C ARG A 222 -27.74 10.05 -3.72
N ARG A 223 -27.83 9.86 -5.04
CA ARG A 223 -28.98 10.30 -5.84
C ARG A 223 -30.28 9.62 -5.40
N LYS A 224 -30.20 8.41 -4.82
CA LYS A 224 -31.32 7.67 -4.22
C LYS A 224 -31.57 8.03 -2.74
N GLY A 225 -30.85 9.02 -2.20
CA GLY A 225 -31.02 9.52 -0.83
C GLY A 225 -30.10 8.89 0.22
N ALA A 226 -29.06 8.17 -0.18
CA ALA A 226 -28.05 7.70 0.75
C ALA A 226 -27.24 8.84 1.36
N LYS A 227 -26.92 8.74 2.64
CA LYS A 227 -26.07 9.68 3.37
C LYS A 227 -24.62 9.18 3.35
N LEU A 228 -23.68 10.07 2.95
CA LEU A 228 -22.25 9.83 3.02
C LEU A 228 -21.65 10.52 4.23
N VAL A 229 -21.07 9.73 5.14
CA VAL A 229 -20.28 10.21 6.28
C VAL A 229 -18.81 9.92 6.02
N VAL A 230 -17.93 10.87 6.29
CA VAL A 230 -16.48 10.68 6.19
C VAL A 230 -15.84 10.88 7.55
N ILE A 231 -15.06 9.89 8.00
CA ILE A 231 -14.24 9.92 9.21
C ILE A 231 -12.78 9.92 8.77
N ASP A 232 -12.08 11.03 8.95
CA ASP A 232 -10.69 11.17 8.51
C ASP A 232 -10.04 12.35 9.26
N PRO A 233 -8.78 12.27 9.71
CA PRO A 233 -8.08 13.40 10.33
C PRO A 233 -7.75 14.53 9.35
N TYR A 234 -7.77 14.24 8.05
CA TYR A 234 -7.49 15.17 6.96
C TYR A 234 -8.76 15.41 6.13
N ARG A 235 -9.06 16.66 5.79
CA ARG A 235 -10.21 16.99 4.94
C ARG A 235 -9.91 16.63 3.46
N THR A 236 -10.02 15.34 3.15
CA THR A 236 -9.79 14.78 1.82
C THR A 236 -10.79 15.30 0.77
N ARG A 237 -10.52 15.02 -0.53
CA ARG A 237 -11.48 15.29 -1.61
C ARG A 237 -12.84 14.60 -1.37
N THR A 238 -12.82 13.40 -0.76
CA THR A 238 -14.04 12.69 -0.38
C THR A 238 -14.75 13.39 0.77
N ALA A 239 -14.02 13.88 1.77
CA ALA A 239 -14.58 14.65 2.88
C ALA A 239 -15.22 15.97 2.43
N ALA A 240 -14.67 16.61 1.39
CA ALA A 240 -15.25 17.81 0.80
C ALA A 240 -16.61 17.57 0.12
N CYS A 241 -16.90 16.32 -0.28
CA CYS A 241 -18.16 15.91 -0.90
C CYS A 241 -19.14 15.23 0.08
N ALA A 242 -18.76 15.07 1.36
CA ALA A 242 -19.57 14.35 2.35
C ALA A 242 -20.78 15.17 2.81
N ASP A 243 -21.83 14.46 3.18
CA ASP A 243 -23.01 15.06 3.86
C ASP A 243 -22.68 15.36 5.33
N TRP A 244 -21.73 14.60 5.90
CA TRP A 244 -21.21 14.83 7.24
C TRP A 244 -19.74 14.41 7.33
N TYR A 245 -18.86 15.36 7.66
CA TYR A 245 -17.44 15.12 7.91
C TYR A 245 -17.15 15.16 9.40
N LEU A 246 -16.53 14.10 9.89
CA LEU A 246 -16.08 13.93 11.28
C LEU A 246 -14.56 13.92 11.30
N PRO A 247 -13.93 15.06 11.62
CA PRO A 247 -12.48 15.11 11.79
C PRO A 247 -12.09 14.41 13.10
N ILE A 248 -11.36 13.30 12.95
CA ILE A 248 -10.91 12.49 14.10
C ILE A 248 -9.44 12.78 14.42
N ASN A 249 -9.05 12.72 15.69
CA ASN A 249 -7.63 12.77 16.06
C ASN A 249 -6.91 11.50 15.54
N PRO A 250 -5.68 11.63 14.98
CA PRO A 250 -4.94 10.49 14.43
C PRO A 250 -4.80 9.32 15.43
N GLY A 251 -5.04 8.10 14.94
CA GLY A 251 -4.85 6.86 15.70
C GLY A 251 -5.87 6.58 16.79
N THR A 252 -7.01 7.28 16.82
CA THR A 252 -8.07 7.09 17.84
C THR A 252 -9.32 6.35 17.30
N ASP A 253 -9.22 5.79 16.12
CA ASP A 253 -10.29 5.10 15.39
C ASP A 253 -10.89 3.92 16.17
N GLY A 254 -10.05 3.15 16.87
CA GLY A 254 -10.48 2.04 17.71
C GLY A 254 -11.37 2.48 18.88
N ALA A 255 -11.03 3.63 19.51
CA ALA A 255 -11.85 4.20 20.56
C ALA A 255 -13.23 4.62 20.04
N LEU A 256 -13.28 5.26 18.86
CA LEU A 256 -14.54 5.64 18.22
C LEU A 256 -15.42 4.42 17.92
N ALA A 257 -14.85 3.35 17.35
CA ALA A 257 -15.59 2.12 17.06
C ALA A 257 -16.15 1.48 18.34
N LEU A 258 -15.37 1.43 19.42
CA LEU A 258 -15.81 0.91 20.72
C LEU A 258 -16.92 1.78 21.35
N ALA A 259 -16.85 3.12 21.20
CA ALA A 259 -17.92 4.00 21.65
C ALA A 259 -19.21 3.84 20.82
N MET A 260 -19.09 3.62 19.51
CA MET A 260 -20.27 3.26 18.70
C MET A 260 -20.91 1.97 19.19
N MET A 261 -20.10 0.95 19.51
CA MET A 261 -20.61 -0.32 20.08
C MET A 261 -21.23 -0.10 21.45
N HIS A 262 -20.66 0.74 22.31
CA HIS A 262 -21.26 1.12 23.61
C HIS A 262 -22.69 1.65 23.43
N VAL A 263 -22.91 2.56 22.47
CA VAL A 263 -24.24 3.13 22.20
C VAL A 263 -25.18 2.08 21.58
N ILE A 264 -24.71 1.36 20.56
CA ILE A 264 -25.52 0.34 19.84
C ILE A 264 -26.01 -0.75 20.81
N ILE A 265 -25.10 -1.26 21.66
CA ILE A 265 -25.43 -2.31 22.64
C ILE A 265 -26.32 -1.76 23.75
N GLY A 266 -25.94 -0.60 24.32
CA GLY A 266 -26.65 0.04 25.42
C GLY A 266 -28.08 0.45 25.09
N GLU A 267 -28.38 0.75 23.82
CA GLU A 267 -29.70 1.12 23.32
C GLU A 267 -30.44 -0.06 22.66
N GLY A 268 -29.87 -1.27 22.66
CA GLY A 268 -30.49 -2.47 22.09
C GLY A 268 -30.65 -2.41 20.56
N LEU A 269 -29.79 -1.66 19.85
CA LEU A 269 -29.85 -1.47 18.40
C LEU A 269 -29.14 -2.58 17.60
N HIS A 270 -28.50 -3.53 18.27
CA HIS A 270 -27.86 -4.69 17.65
C HIS A 270 -28.86 -5.72 17.13
N ASP A 271 -28.48 -6.51 16.14
CA ASP A 271 -29.26 -7.62 15.62
C ASP A 271 -29.09 -8.85 16.53
N ALA A 272 -30.03 -9.05 17.48
CA ALA A 272 -29.96 -10.11 18.47
C ALA A 272 -29.90 -11.51 17.87
N ASP A 273 -30.60 -11.73 16.74
CA ASP A 273 -30.63 -13.06 16.10
C ASP A 273 -29.33 -13.35 15.37
N TYR A 274 -28.78 -12.36 14.64
CA TYR A 274 -27.48 -12.51 13.96
C TYR A 274 -26.37 -12.72 14.99
N VAL A 275 -26.34 -11.92 16.05
CA VAL A 275 -25.37 -12.03 17.13
C VAL A 275 -25.41 -13.42 17.78
N ARG A 276 -26.57 -13.91 18.17
CA ARG A 276 -26.75 -15.24 18.81
C ARG A 276 -26.24 -16.36 17.92
N ASN A 277 -26.60 -16.33 16.64
CA ASN A 277 -26.31 -17.43 15.73
C ASN A 277 -24.90 -17.41 15.18
N TYR A 278 -24.31 -16.21 14.89
CA TYR A 278 -23.14 -16.09 14.04
C TYR A 278 -21.96 -15.35 14.69
N THR A 279 -22.04 -14.97 15.98
CA THR A 279 -20.90 -14.36 16.68
C THR A 279 -20.45 -15.19 17.89
N LEU A 280 -19.20 -14.98 18.31
CA LEU A 280 -18.61 -15.54 19.52
C LEU A 280 -18.07 -14.39 20.40
N GLY A 281 -18.40 -14.38 21.69
CA GLY A 281 -17.84 -13.43 22.65
C GLY A 281 -18.62 -12.12 22.76
N PHE A 282 -19.92 -12.10 22.46
CA PHE A 282 -20.72 -10.89 22.56
C PHE A 282 -20.85 -10.37 24.01
N ASP A 283 -20.97 -11.25 25.00
CA ASP A 283 -21.05 -10.83 26.41
C ASP A 283 -19.75 -10.15 26.86
N GLN A 284 -18.60 -10.69 26.45
CA GLN A 284 -17.30 -10.08 26.72
C GLN A 284 -17.16 -8.71 26.04
N LEU A 285 -17.67 -8.57 24.81
CA LEU A 285 -17.73 -7.28 24.12
C LEU A 285 -18.65 -6.29 24.87
N CYS A 286 -19.79 -6.73 25.37
CA CYS A 286 -20.70 -5.90 26.19
C CYS A 286 -19.97 -5.33 27.42
N GLU A 287 -19.21 -6.16 28.13
CA GLU A 287 -18.44 -5.70 29.29
C GLU A 287 -17.33 -4.73 28.88
N LYS A 288 -16.58 -5.04 27.83
CA LYS A 288 -15.52 -4.16 27.32
C LYS A 288 -16.06 -2.80 26.88
N ALA A 289 -17.18 -2.78 26.17
CA ALA A 289 -17.78 -1.56 25.65
C ALA A 289 -18.21 -0.57 26.75
N LYS A 290 -18.52 -1.04 27.96
CA LYS A 290 -18.84 -0.16 29.11
C LYS A 290 -17.72 0.83 29.43
N ALA A 291 -16.49 0.48 29.15
CA ALA A 291 -15.32 1.35 29.39
C ALA A 291 -15.19 2.50 28.40
N TYR A 292 -16.00 2.54 27.34
CA TYR A 292 -15.91 3.50 26.24
C TYR A 292 -17.17 4.37 26.07
N PRO A 293 -17.68 5.03 27.15
CA PRO A 293 -18.80 5.95 26.98
C PRO A 293 -18.38 7.13 26.08
N PRO A 294 -19.32 7.67 25.27
CA PRO A 294 -19.03 8.76 24.34
C PRO A 294 -18.32 9.96 24.94
N GLU A 295 -18.60 10.29 26.21
CA GLU A 295 -17.95 11.42 26.92
C GLU A 295 -16.45 11.20 27.12
N ARG A 296 -16.04 9.99 27.46
CA ARG A 296 -14.63 9.62 27.60
C ARG A 296 -13.94 9.60 26.23
N VAL A 297 -14.60 8.99 25.26
CA VAL A 297 -14.02 8.83 23.91
C VAL A 297 -13.91 10.17 23.17
N ALA A 298 -14.82 11.12 23.42
CA ALA A 298 -14.72 12.48 22.91
C ALA A 298 -13.39 13.16 23.27
N GLN A 299 -12.84 12.87 24.46
CA GLN A 299 -11.55 13.42 24.91
C GLN A 299 -10.37 12.87 24.08
N TRP A 300 -10.47 11.65 23.58
CA TRP A 300 -9.43 11.05 22.74
C TRP A 300 -9.58 11.44 21.27
N THR A 301 -10.80 11.35 20.76
CA THR A 301 -11.07 11.49 19.32
C THR A 301 -11.21 12.92 18.84
N GLY A 302 -11.50 13.85 19.74
CA GLY A 302 -11.87 15.24 19.40
C GLY A 302 -13.29 15.36 18.84
N ILE A 303 -14.04 14.26 18.68
CA ILE A 303 -15.42 14.25 18.21
C ILE A 303 -16.37 14.43 19.41
N ALA A 304 -17.31 15.35 19.32
CA ALA A 304 -18.26 15.60 20.42
C ALA A 304 -19.07 14.34 20.77
N ALA A 305 -19.32 14.11 22.07
CA ALA A 305 -20.09 12.93 22.54
C ALA A 305 -21.47 12.81 21.89
N ALA A 306 -22.12 13.95 21.63
CA ALA A 306 -23.41 13.99 20.93
C ALA A 306 -23.29 13.47 19.48
N ASP A 307 -22.19 13.81 18.78
CA ASP A 307 -21.93 13.35 17.41
C ASP A 307 -21.58 11.87 17.39
N ILE A 308 -20.84 11.34 18.38
CA ILE A 308 -20.57 9.90 18.52
C ILE A 308 -21.89 9.13 18.67
N ARG A 309 -22.80 9.61 19.54
CA ARG A 309 -24.14 8.98 19.70
C ARG A 309 -24.95 9.04 18.41
N LYS A 310 -24.97 10.20 17.74
CA LYS A 310 -25.67 10.38 16.47
C LYS A 310 -25.13 9.43 15.40
N LEU A 311 -23.80 9.34 15.27
CA LEU A 311 -23.16 8.42 14.33
C LEU A 311 -23.56 6.96 14.56
N ALA A 312 -23.47 6.52 15.82
CA ALA A 312 -23.82 5.16 16.20
C ALA A 312 -25.30 4.82 15.92
N ARG A 313 -26.22 5.73 16.28
CA ARG A 313 -27.67 5.55 16.05
C ARG A 313 -28.00 5.56 14.55
N GLU A 314 -27.48 6.53 13.79
CA GLU A 314 -27.74 6.61 12.34
C GLU A 314 -27.19 5.37 11.61
N TYR A 315 -25.96 4.93 11.93
CA TYR A 315 -25.36 3.73 11.37
C TYR A 315 -26.19 2.46 11.67
N ALA A 316 -26.77 2.37 12.86
CA ALA A 316 -27.57 1.22 13.28
C ALA A 316 -28.97 1.22 12.66
N THR A 317 -29.59 2.40 12.45
CA THR A 317 -31.02 2.51 12.10
C THR A 317 -31.29 2.87 10.64
N ILE A 318 -30.34 3.53 9.94
CA ILE A 318 -30.48 3.83 8.51
C ILE A 318 -29.87 2.69 7.71
N ARG A 319 -30.70 1.78 7.23
CA ARG A 319 -30.30 0.51 6.61
C ARG A 319 -30.69 0.44 5.14
N PRO A 320 -29.92 -0.27 4.27
CA PRO A 320 -28.62 -0.93 4.52
C PRO A 320 -27.51 0.08 4.82
N SER A 321 -26.59 -0.29 5.74
CA SER A 321 -25.45 0.53 6.09
C SER A 321 -24.13 -0.20 5.81
N VAL A 322 -23.17 0.51 5.18
CA VAL A 322 -21.87 -0.04 4.77
C VAL A 322 -20.72 0.84 5.23
N ILE A 323 -19.63 0.21 5.65
CA ILE A 323 -18.35 0.89 5.94
C ILE A 323 -17.39 0.64 4.79
N ARG A 324 -16.98 1.69 4.08
CA ARG A 324 -15.79 1.67 3.24
C ARG A 324 -14.59 2.00 4.11
N LEU A 325 -13.99 0.98 4.67
CA LEU A 325 -12.75 1.09 5.44
C LEU A 325 -11.55 1.09 4.49
N ASN A 326 -10.53 1.92 4.77
CA ASN A 326 -9.31 1.88 3.99
C ASN A 326 -8.07 1.89 4.91
N TYR A 327 -6.91 1.69 4.33
CA TYR A 327 -5.63 1.48 4.99
C TYR A 327 -5.06 2.72 5.70
N GLY A 328 -5.78 3.84 5.76
CA GLY A 328 -5.43 4.99 6.60
C GLY A 328 -5.45 4.67 8.09
N VAL A 329 -6.46 3.93 8.57
CA VAL A 329 -6.63 3.53 9.98
C VAL A 329 -5.42 2.77 10.51
N GLN A 330 -4.91 1.83 9.72
CA GLN A 330 -3.87 0.89 10.16
C GLN A 330 -2.45 1.48 10.26
N ARG A 331 -2.24 2.73 9.82
CA ARG A 331 -0.91 3.37 9.80
C ARG A 331 -0.52 4.00 11.14
N SER A 332 -1.19 3.65 12.21
CA SER A 332 -0.89 3.99 13.59
C SER A 332 -0.43 2.76 14.37
N GLU A 333 0.16 2.98 15.55
CA GLU A 333 0.63 1.90 16.43
C GLU A 333 -0.49 0.92 16.79
N GLY A 334 -1.70 1.42 17.07
CA GLY A 334 -2.89 0.61 17.37
C GLY A 334 -3.77 0.28 16.16
N GLY A 335 -3.22 0.34 14.93
CA GLY A 335 -4.00 0.26 13.70
C GLY A 335 -4.64 -1.10 13.43
N GLY A 336 -4.03 -2.17 13.89
CA GLY A 336 -4.60 -3.52 13.78
C GLY A 336 -5.82 -3.70 14.68
N MET A 337 -5.71 -3.33 15.96
CA MET A 337 -6.84 -3.35 16.90
C MET A 337 -7.94 -2.37 16.52
N ALA A 338 -7.60 -1.21 15.95
CA ALA A 338 -8.60 -0.29 15.44
C ALA A 338 -9.41 -0.92 14.29
N THR A 339 -8.73 -1.57 13.33
CA THR A 339 -9.40 -2.31 12.24
C THR A 339 -10.24 -3.46 12.78
N ARG A 340 -9.74 -4.20 13.77
CA ARG A 340 -10.49 -5.24 14.47
C ARG A 340 -11.79 -4.69 15.07
N ALA A 341 -11.73 -3.60 15.82
CA ALA A 341 -12.89 -2.96 16.42
C ALA A 341 -13.92 -2.51 15.36
N ILE A 342 -13.45 -1.83 14.29
CA ILE A 342 -14.35 -1.40 13.21
C ILE A 342 -15.00 -2.60 12.52
N SER A 343 -14.28 -3.71 12.34
CA SER A 343 -14.80 -4.92 11.70
C SER A 343 -15.86 -5.65 12.53
N MET A 344 -15.94 -5.43 13.84
CA MET A 344 -17.00 -5.96 14.70
C MET A 344 -18.34 -5.25 14.51
N LEU A 345 -18.35 -3.97 14.10
CA LEU A 345 -19.57 -3.17 13.93
C LEU A 345 -20.60 -3.81 12.99
N PRO A 346 -20.26 -4.24 11.75
CA PRO A 346 -21.21 -4.90 10.87
C PRO A 346 -21.67 -6.28 11.41
N CYS A 347 -20.83 -6.95 12.21
CA CYS A 347 -21.18 -8.23 12.82
C CYS A 347 -22.26 -8.09 13.89
N ILE A 348 -22.16 -7.07 14.76
CA ILE A 348 -23.21 -6.86 15.79
C ILE A 348 -24.50 -6.31 15.21
N LEU A 349 -24.46 -5.61 14.07
CA LEU A 349 -25.65 -5.11 13.38
C LEU A 349 -26.28 -6.11 12.42
N GLY A 350 -25.63 -7.23 12.12
CA GLY A 350 -26.11 -8.15 11.08
C GLY A 350 -26.16 -7.52 9.69
N SER A 351 -25.44 -6.39 9.44
CA SER A 351 -25.45 -5.70 8.13
C SER A 351 -24.80 -6.51 7.02
N LEU A 352 -24.04 -7.54 7.38
CA LEU A 352 -23.41 -8.48 6.45
C LEU A 352 -24.42 -9.37 5.68
N LYS A 353 -25.69 -9.42 6.11
CA LYS A 353 -26.78 -10.14 5.41
C LYS A 353 -27.57 -9.26 4.44
N GLU A 354 -27.25 -7.96 4.35
CA GLU A 354 -27.99 -6.98 3.55
C GLU A 354 -27.24 -6.60 2.27
N VAL A 355 -27.92 -6.61 1.14
CA VAL A 355 -27.39 -6.06 -0.10
C VAL A 355 -27.14 -4.56 0.07
N GLY A 356 -25.89 -4.14 -0.15
CA GLY A 356 -25.47 -2.76 0.11
C GLY A 356 -25.11 -2.47 1.56
N GLY A 357 -25.08 -3.51 2.42
CA GLY A 357 -24.60 -3.44 3.80
C GLY A 357 -23.20 -4.01 3.99
N GLY A 358 -22.72 -4.05 5.24
CA GLY A 358 -21.48 -4.72 5.62
C GLY A 358 -20.25 -3.81 5.65
N ILE A 359 -19.11 -4.34 5.19
CA ILE A 359 -17.81 -3.66 5.21
C ILE A 359 -17.02 -3.98 3.93
N HIS A 360 -16.28 -3.01 3.45
CA HIS A 360 -15.33 -3.18 2.35
C HIS A 360 -13.96 -2.63 2.74
N LEU A 361 -13.03 -3.50 3.10
CA LEU A 361 -11.59 -3.20 3.23
C LEU A 361 -10.83 -3.81 2.05
N SER A 362 -10.96 -5.13 1.87
CA SER A 362 -10.30 -5.89 0.80
C SER A 362 -11.17 -7.07 0.36
N THR A 363 -11.07 -7.42 -0.93
CA THR A 363 -11.70 -8.60 -1.54
C THR A 363 -10.68 -9.69 -1.90
N SER A 364 -9.40 -9.47 -1.60
CA SER A 364 -8.29 -10.32 -2.10
C SER A 364 -8.36 -11.77 -1.63
N GLY A 365 -8.99 -12.05 -0.49
CA GLY A 365 -9.18 -13.41 0.02
C GLY A 365 -10.14 -14.28 -0.80
N GLY A 366 -10.86 -13.69 -1.77
CA GLY A 366 -11.75 -14.43 -2.67
C GLY A 366 -11.04 -15.20 -3.78
N PHE A 367 -9.89 -14.72 -4.24
CA PHE A 367 -9.25 -15.28 -5.42
C PHE A 367 -8.65 -16.66 -5.20
N GLY A 368 -7.93 -16.88 -4.10
CA GLY A 368 -7.41 -18.19 -3.71
C GLY A 368 -6.64 -18.92 -4.83
N LEU A 369 -5.80 -18.19 -5.60
CA LEU A 369 -4.93 -18.76 -6.60
C LEU A 369 -4.00 -19.81 -5.98
N ASN A 370 -3.53 -20.76 -6.78
CA ASN A 370 -2.52 -21.74 -6.35
C ASN A 370 -1.15 -21.07 -6.23
N HIS A 371 -0.91 -20.43 -5.09
CA HIS A 371 0.36 -19.76 -4.81
C HIS A 371 1.53 -20.72 -4.67
N ASP A 372 1.30 -22.00 -4.32
CA ASP A 372 2.37 -22.99 -4.23
C ASP A 372 2.89 -23.34 -5.62
N ALA A 373 2.00 -23.46 -6.61
CA ALA A 373 2.42 -23.61 -8.00
C ALA A 373 3.22 -22.42 -8.51
N LEU A 374 2.82 -21.17 -8.12
CA LEU A 374 3.54 -19.96 -8.53
C LEU A 374 4.90 -19.83 -7.85
N ARG A 375 4.97 -20.01 -6.53
CA ARG A 375 6.13 -19.67 -5.69
C ARG A 375 7.06 -20.82 -5.43
N ARG A 376 6.59 -22.07 -5.51
CA ARG A 376 7.35 -23.28 -5.27
C ARG A 376 8.08 -23.26 -3.90
N PRO A 377 7.34 -23.23 -2.78
CA PRO A 377 7.93 -23.20 -1.44
C PRO A 377 8.69 -24.51 -1.09
N ASP A 378 8.52 -25.54 -1.91
CA ASP A 378 9.28 -26.79 -1.85
C ASP A 378 10.76 -26.64 -2.27
N LEU A 379 11.07 -25.60 -3.07
CA LEU A 379 12.45 -25.31 -3.47
C LEU A 379 13.27 -24.81 -2.27
N LYS A 380 14.30 -25.60 -1.96
CA LYS A 380 15.22 -25.34 -0.87
C LYS A 380 16.66 -25.46 -1.34
N PRO A 381 17.63 -24.82 -0.68
CA PRO A 381 19.04 -25.10 -0.93
C PRO A 381 19.36 -26.56 -0.61
N GLU A 382 20.40 -27.08 -1.22
CA GLU A 382 20.87 -28.45 -0.96
C GLU A 382 21.31 -28.61 0.51
N GLY A 383 20.97 -29.75 1.10
CA GLY A 383 21.23 -30.09 2.50
C GLY A 383 20.08 -29.75 3.45
N ASN A 384 20.15 -30.30 4.66
CA ASN A 384 19.16 -30.08 5.71
C ASN A 384 19.51 -28.77 6.46
N ARG A 385 18.98 -27.63 6.00
CA ARG A 385 19.18 -26.32 6.62
C ARG A 385 17.92 -25.86 7.35
N PRO A 386 18.05 -25.08 8.44
CA PRO A 386 16.89 -24.45 9.08
C PRO A 386 16.18 -23.49 8.08
N PRO A 387 14.92 -23.12 8.35
CA PRO A 387 14.24 -22.08 7.58
C PRO A 387 15.09 -20.81 7.56
N PRO A 388 15.20 -20.11 6.41
CA PRO A 388 15.98 -18.89 6.31
C PRO A 388 15.40 -17.78 7.18
N ARG A 389 16.27 -16.88 7.63
CA ARG A 389 15.90 -15.68 8.40
C ARG A 389 14.85 -14.85 7.67
N VAL A 390 13.86 -14.36 8.42
CA VAL A 390 12.86 -13.43 7.95
C VAL A 390 13.22 -12.00 8.38
N VAL A 391 13.21 -11.05 7.45
CA VAL A 391 13.48 -9.64 7.70
C VAL A 391 12.20 -8.84 7.41
N ASN A 392 11.72 -8.10 8.41
CA ASN A 392 10.58 -7.21 8.20
C ASN A 392 11.00 -6.01 7.34
N MET A 393 10.26 -5.76 6.26
CA MET A 393 10.62 -4.72 5.29
C MET A 393 10.60 -3.30 5.86
N VAL A 394 9.79 -3.03 6.90
CA VAL A 394 9.71 -1.74 7.58
C VAL A 394 11.02 -1.40 8.29
N ARG A 395 11.73 -2.42 8.78
CA ARG A 395 13.01 -2.33 9.50
C ARG A 395 14.23 -2.51 8.59
N LEU A 396 14.12 -2.11 7.32
CA LEU A 396 15.26 -2.24 6.39
C LEU A 396 16.51 -1.49 6.89
N GLY A 397 16.34 -0.29 7.43
CA GLY A 397 17.44 0.49 7.99
C GLY A 397 18.16 -0.25 9.13
N GLU A 398 17.41 -0.77 10.10
CA GLU A 398 17.94 -1.61 11.17
C GLU A 398 18.64 -2.86 10.61
N ALA A 399 17.97 -3.59 9.70
CA ALA A 399 18.52 -4.82 9.13
C ALA A 399 19.88 -4.62 8.45
N LEU A 400 20.01 -3.58 7.63
CA LEU A 400 21.24 -3.26 6.95
C LEU A 400 22.37 -2.86 7.92
N ASN A 401 22.05 -2.15 9.00
CA ASN A 401 23.05 -1.59 9.91
C ASN A 401 23.41 -2.48 11.10
N THR A 402 22.53 -3.38 11.53
CA THR A 402 22.68 -4.08 12.83
C THR A 402 22.81 -5.60 12.74
N LEU A 403 22.26 -6.24 11.71
CA LEU A 403 22.40 -7.70 11.56
C LEU A 403 23.86 -8.11 11.41
N ARG A 404 24.27 -9.17 12.14
CA ARG A 404 25.66 -9.64 12.20
C ARG A 404 25.86 -11.12 11.87
N ASP A 405 24.86 -11.96 12.09
CA ASP A 405 24.93 -13.40 11.91
C ASP A 405 23.80 -13.94 11.04
N PRO A 406 24.03 -14.01 9.73
CA PRO A 406 25.06 -13.30 8.98
C PRO A 406 24.67 -11.82 8.75
N PRO A 407 25.65 -10.92 8.49
CA PRO A 407 25.34 -9.56 8.06
C PRO A 407 24.71 -9.56 6.67
N VAL A 408 23.89 -8.55 6.35
CA VAL A 408 23.42 -8.36 4.96
C VAL A 408 24.62 -7.86 4.12
N LYS A 409 25.00 -8.61 3.08
CA LYS A 409 26.11 -8.35 2.17
C LYS A 409 25.66 -8.12 0.73
N ALA A 410 24.44 -8.57 0.38
CA ALA A 410 23.81 -8.23 -0.87
C ALA A 410 22.34 -7.82 -0.64
N LEU A 411 21.92 -6.78 -1.33
CA LEU A 411 20.53 -6.32 -1.40
C LEU A 411 20.08 -6.35 -2.87
N PHE A 412 19.00 -7.11 -3.15
CA PHE A 412 18.41 -7.16 -4.49
C PHE A 412 17.03 -6.51 -4.45
N VAL A 413 16.91 -5.31 -5.02
CA VAL A 413 15.68 -4.53 -5.02
C VAL A 413 14.97 -4.65 -6.37
N TYR A 414 13.67 -4.94 -6.35
CA TYR A 414 12.79 -4.95 -7.52
C TYR A 414 11.36 -4.60 -7.09
N ASN A 415 10.54 -4.08 -8.00
CA ASN A 415 9.17 -3.64 -7.69
C ASN A 415 9.08 -2.66 -6.49
N SER A 416 10.15 -1.95 -6.15
CA SER A 416 10.18 -1.08 -4.97
C SER A 416 11.25 -0.01 -5.04
N ASN A 417 11.02 1.12 -4.34
CA ASN A 417 11.98 2.20 -4.15
C ASN A 417 12.17 2.47 -2.64
N PRO A 418 12.85 1.55 -1.89
CA PRO A 418 12.95 1.64 -0.43
C PRO A 418 13.58 2.94 0.08
N ALA A 419 14.54 3.53 -0.64
CA ALA A 419 15.12 4.81 -0.23
C ALA A 419 14.11 5.97 -0.21
N ALA A 420 12.99 5.86 -0.97
CA ALA A 420 11.90 6.83 -0.90
C ALA A 420 10.81 6.41 0.10
N VAL A 421 10.44 5.12 0.13
CA VAL A 421 9.18 4.70 0.77
C VAL A 421 9.34 4.11 2.17
N CYS A 422 10.53 3.64 2.57
CA CYS A 422 10.75 3.12 3.90
C CYS A 422 10.74 4.23 4.96
N PRO A 423 10.20 3.95 6.15
CA PRO A 423 10.35 4.86 7.27
C PRO A 423 11.80 4.91 7.76
N ASN A 424 12.10 5.88 8.63
CA ASN A 424 13.45 6.10 9.16
C ASN A 424 14.51 6.21 8.04
N HIS A 425 14.23 7.11 7.08
CA HIS A 425 15.02 7.31 5.86
C HIS A 425 16.53 7.42 6.13
N ASN A 426 16.93 8.12 7.20
CA ASN A 426 18.34 8.30 7.53
C ASN A 426 19.06 6.97 7.78
N GLU A 427 18.41 6.03 8.48
CA GLU A 427 18.98 4.70 8.74
C GLU A 427 19.02 3.84 7.47
N VAL A 428 17.99 3.94 6.62
CA VAL A 428 17.98 3.26 5.33
C VAL A 428 19.14 3.73 4.46
N VAL A 429 19.31 5.04 4.33
CA VAL A 429 20.40 5.63 3.54
C VAL A 429 21.77 5.30 4.11
N ARG A 430 21.93 5.30 5.45
CA ARG A 430 23.16 4.88 6.11
C ARG A 430 23.54 3.44 5.72
N GLY A 431 22.56 2.54 5.72
CA GLY A 431 22.74 1.15 5.31
C GLY A 431 23.10 1.01 3.83
N LEU A 432 22.38 1.70 2.95
CA LEU A 432 22.60 1.66 1.51
C LEU A 432 23.96 2.24 1.06
N LYS A 433 24.52 3.18 1.82
CA LYS A 433 25.84 3.78 1.57
C LYS A 433 27.01 2.84 1.91
N ARG A 434 26.79 1.72 2.55
CA ARG A 434 27.84 0.78 2.92
C ARG A 434 28.59 0.29 1.69
N LEU A 435 29.91 0.37 1.70
CA LEU A 435 30.79 -0.07 0.61
C LEU A 435 30.90 -1.61 0.53
N ASP A 436 30.62 -2.30 1.63
CA ASP A 436 30.63 -3.76 1.74
C ASP A 436 29.25 -4.39 1.41
N LEU A 437 28.27 -3.59 1.04
CA LEU A 437 26.95 -4.02 0.60
C LEU A 437 26.89 -3.98 -0.94
N PHE A 438 26.73 -5.14 -1.57
CA PHE A 438 26.46 -5.23 -3.00
C PHE A 438 24.98 -5.01 -3.27
N THR A 439 24.63 -3.95 -4.01
CA THR A 439 23.23 -3.56 -4.27
C THR A 439 22.88 -3.68 -5.74
N VAL A 440 21.89 -4.49 -6.07
CA VAL A 440 21.31 -4.61 -7.41
C VAL A 440 19.88 -4.06 -7.38
N VAL A 441 19.53 -3.23 -8.37
CA VAL A 441 18.19 -2.65 -8.49
C VAL A 441 17.62 -2.94 -9.87
N HIS A 442 16.50 -3.64 -9.96
CA HIS A 442 15.73 -3.86 -11.19
C HIS A 442 14.57 -2.86 -11.23
N GLU A 443 14.68 -1.84 -12.08
CA GLU A 443 13.80 -0.67 -12.03
C GLU A 443 13.57 -0.07 -13.43
N GLN A 444 12.47 0.64 -13.60
CA GLN A 444 12.12 1.36 -14.83
C GLN A 444 12.81 2.71 -14.94
N PHE A 445 13.20 3.33 -13.81
CA PHE A 445 13.79 4.67 -13.73
C PHE A 445 14.96 4.71 -12.76
N PHE A 446 15.79 5.75 -12.86
CA PHE A 446 16.81 6.03 -11.85
C PHE A 446 16.18 6.66 -10.61
N THR A 447 15.65 5.81 -9.70
CA THR A 447 14.99 6.20 -8.44
C THR A 447 16.00 6.60 -7.36
N ASP A 448 15.51 7.01 -6.17
CA ASP A 448 16.38 7.27 -5.01
C ASP A 448 17.22 6.05 -4.64
N THR A 449 16.66 4.84 -4.76
CA THR A 449 17.36 3.60 -4.43
C THR A 449 18.52 3.33 -5.40
N THR A 450 18.36 3.66 -6.68
CA THR A 450 19.43 3.46 -7.66
C THR A 450 20.67 4.32 -7.40
N ASP A 451 20.55 5.43 -6.66
CA ASP A 451 21.70 6.25 -6.28
C ASP A 451 22.71 5.49 -5.41
N TYR A 452 22.31 4.37 -4.84
CA TYR A 452 23.14 3.49 -4.00
C TYR A 452 23.40 2.12 -4.63
N ALA A 453 22.86 1.84 -5.82
CA ALA A 453 23.04 0.57 -6.51
C ALA A 453 24.45 0.44 -7.14
N ASP A 454 24.99 -0.78 -7.17
CA ASP A 454 26.19 -1.15 -7.94
C ASP A 454 25.80 -1.53 -9.38
N ILE A 455 24.65 -2.20 -9.55
CA ILE A 455 24.08 -2.56 -10.85
C ILE A 455 22.61 -2.13 -10.88
N VAL A 456 22.20 -1.48 -11.98
CA VAL A 456 20.80 -1.20 -12.31
C VAL A 456 20.42 -1.99 -13.54
N LEU A 457 19.33 -2.77 -13.44
CA LEU A 457 18.80 -3.59 -14.51
C LEU A 457 17.49 -3.00 -15.04
N PRO A 458 17.26 -2.97 -16.37
CA PRO A 458 16.08 -2.36 -16.98
C PRO A 458 14.85 -3.25 -16.83
N ALA A 459 13.81 -2.72 -16.22
CA ALA A 459 12.52 -3.41 -16.00
C ALA A 459 11.47 -3.02 -17.03
N THR A 460 10.65 -3.98 -17.44
CA THR A 460 9.47 -3.75 -18.29
C THR A 460 8.38 -2.96 -17.56
N THR A 461 7.57 -2.22 -18.32
CA THR A 461 6.25 -1.75 -17.89
C THR A 461 5.20 -2.84 -18.16
N PHE A 462 3.98 -2.67 -17.64
CA PHE A 462 2.92 -3.67 -17.89
C PHE A 462 2.42 -3.72 -19.35
N PHE A 463 2.84 -2.78 -20.21
CA PHE A 463 2.61 -2.87 -21.65
C PHE A 463 3.47 -3.93 -22.34
N GLU A 464 4.59 -4.27 -21.69
CA GLU A 464 5.71 -5.00 -22.29
C GLU A 464 5.79 -6.47 -21.83
N HIS A 465 4.82 -6.96 -21.06
CA HIS A 465 4.74 -8.35 -20.61
C HIS A 465 3.30 -8.81 -20.35
N LYS A 466 3.09 -10.12 -20.39
CA LYS A 466 1.82 -10.76 -20.00
C LYS A 466 1.81 -11.06 -18.50
N ASP A 467 0.63 -10.93 -17.85
CA ASP A 467 0.45 -11.24 -16.44
C ASP A 467 -0.97 -11.69 -16.11
N LEU A 468 -1.18 -12.25 -14.92
CA LEU A 468 -2.49 -12.57 -14.36
C LEU A 468 -2.79 -11.57 -13.24
N GLN A 469 -3.92 -10.85 -13.35
CA GLN A 469 -4.25 -9.77 -12.43
C GLN A 469 -5.45 -10.10 -11.57
N THR A 470 -5.25 -10.09 -10.25
CA THR A 470 -6.30 -10.05 -9.21
C THR A 470 -6.58 -8.62 -8.79
N ALA A 471 -7.62 -8.42 -7.95
CA ALA A 471 -7.93 -7.14 -7.35
C ALA A 471 -8.10 -7.27 -5.82
N TYR A 472 -8.01 -6.15 -5.10
CA TYR A 472 -8.39 -6.12 -3.69
C TYR A 472 -9.59 -5.18 -3.41
N GLY A 473 -10.22 -4.66 -4.48
CA GLY A 473 -11.43 -3.85 -4.43
C GLY A 473 -12.64 -4.45 -5.16
N HIS A 474 -12.47 -5.55 -5.89
CA HIS A 474 -13.56 -6.26 -6.56
C HIS A 474 -13.21 -7.74 -6.77
N TYR A 475 -14.12 -8.53 -7.33
CA TYR A 475 -13.95 -9.99 -7.51
C TYR A 475 -13.79 -10.41 -8.98
N TYR A 476 -13.20 -9.56 -9.83
CA TYR A 476 -12.91 -9.90 -11.24
C TYR A 476 -11.44 -10.27 -11.41
N LEU A 477 -11.20 -11.45 -12.02
CA LEU A 477 -9.89 -11.94 -12.43
C LEU A 477 -9.66 -11.57 -13.89
N GLN A 478 -8.45 -11.13 -14.24
CA GLN A 478 -8.12 -10.63 -15.57
C GLN A 478 -6.79 -11.21 -16.06
N VAL A 479 -6.65 -11.41 -17.36
CA VAL A 479 -5.33 -11.55 -18.01
C VAL A 479 -4.95 -10.19 -18.59
N SER A 480 -3.72 -9.76 -18.33
CA SER A 480 -3.10 -8.59 -18.96
C SER A 480 -2.20 -9.06 -20.08
N ASP A 481 -2.60 -8.83 -21.33
CA ASP A 481 -1.82 -9.20 -22.50
C ASP A 481 -0.68 -8.20 -22.75
N GLN A 482 0.43 -8.70 -23.30
CA GLN A 482 1.53 -7.85 -23.77
C GLN A 482 1.07 -7.02 -24.96
N ALA A 483 1.22 -5.70 -24.91
CA ALA A 483 0.79 -4.79 -25.96
C ALA A 483 1.92 -4.42 -26.94
N ILE A 484 3.14 -4.25 -26.44
CA ILE A 484 4.32 -3.89 -27.23
C ILE A 484 5.51 -4.76 -26.85
N GLU A 485 6.46 -4.89 -27.75
CA GLU A 485 7.75 -5.49 -27.42
C GLU A 485 8.49 -4.66 -26.35
N PRO A 486 9.27 -5.31 -25.47
CA PRO A 486 10.09 -4.61 -24.49
C PRO A 486 10.97 -3.54 -25.13
N LEU A 487 10.95 -2.32 -24.58
CA LEU A 487 11.77 -1.23 -25.07
C LEU A 487 13.25 -1.44 -24.66
N GLY A 488 14.16 -1.19 -25.59
CA GLY A 488 15.58 -1.41 -25.36
C GLY A 488 15.88 -2.86 -25.00
N GLU A 489 16.51 -3.09 -23.87
CA GLU A 489 16.82 -4.43 -23.35
C GLU A 489 16.06 -4.75 -22.06
N CYS A 490 14.87 -4.14 -21.84
CA CYS A 490 14.08 -4.36 -20.63
C CYS A 490 13.62 -5.83 -20.52
N ARG A 491 13.62 -6.34 -19.29
CA ARG A 491 13.12 -7.69 -18.98
C ARG A 491 12.07 -7.66 -17.89
N ALA A 492 11.07 -8.55 -17.99
CA ALA A 492 10.13 -8.80 -16.93
C ALA A 492 10.79 -9.54 -15.75
N ASN A 493 10.20 -9.45 -14.54
CA ASN A 493 10.76 -10.13 -13.37
C ASN A 493 10.88 -11.64 -13.59
N VAL A 494 9.87 -12.26 -14.24
CA VAL A 494 9.89 -13.69 -14.57
C VAL A 494 11.13 -14.04 -15.40
N GLU A 495 11.44 -13.26 -16.43
CA GLU A 495 12.58 -13.48 -17.31
C GLU A 495 13.92 -13.24 -16.62
N LEU A 496 14.01 -12.17 -15.80
CA LEU A 496 15.20 -11.85 -15.05
C LEU A 496 15.59 -12.98 -14.08
N PHE A 497 14.65 -13.42 -13.25
CA PHE A 497 14.96 -14.43 -12.24
C PHE A 497 15.16 -15.83 -12.85
N ARG A 498 14.53 -16.12 -13.99
CA ARG A 498 14.83 -17.31 -14.82
C ARG A 498 16.28 -17.28 -15.32
N ALA A 499 16.72 -16.14 -15.85
CA ALA A 499 18.09 -15.97 -16.35
C ALA A 499 19.13 -16.08 -15.22
N LEU A 500 18.85 -15.48 -14.07
CA LEU A 500 19.70 -15.60 -12.88
C LEU A 500 19.78 -17.04 -12.37
N ALA A 501 18.67 -17.79 -12.37
CA ALA A 501 18.64 -19.20 -11.99
C ALA A 501 19.58 -20.04 -12.89
N GLY A 502 19.52 -19.80 -14.20
CA GLY A 502 20.44 -20.41 -15.14
C GLY A 502 21.91 -20.09 -14.86
N ARG A 503 22.23 -18.81 -14.56
CA ARG A 503 23.60 -18.38 -14.22
C ARG A 503 24.09 -18.92 -12.88
N MET A 504 23.19 -19.17 -11.92
CA MET A 504 23.50 -19.84 -10.67
C MET A 504 23.67 -21.37 -10.83
N GLY A 505 23.26 -21.92 -11.97
CA GLY A 505 23.36 -23.36 -12.29
C GLY A 505 22.19 -24.18 -11.78
N PHE A 506 21.05 -23.56 -11.43
CA PHE A 506 19.84 -24.26 -11.01
C PHE A 506 19.25 -25.06 -12.18
N LYS A 507 18.84 -26.33 -11.92
CA LYS A 507 18.36 -27.28 -12.93
C LYS A 507 16.89 -27.65 -12.75
N ASP A 508 16.22 -27.06 -11.76
CA ASP A 508 14.84 -27.36 -11.45
C ASP A 508 13.93 -26.97 -12.61
N ALA A 509 13.08 -27.88 -13.06
CA ALA A 509 12.26 -27.72 -14.28
C ALA A 509 11.36 -26.47 -14.24
N CYS A 510 10.93 -26.08 -13.05
CA CYS A 510 10.05 -24.91 -12.85
C CYS A 510 10.67 -23.56 -13.27
N PHE A 511 12.00 -23.48 -13.46
CA PHE A 511 12.64 -22.28 -14.04
C PHE A 511 12.48 -22.21 -15.57
N GLY A 512 12.03 -23.29 -16.21
CA GLY A 512 11.75 -23.35 -17.65
C GLY A 512 10.29 -23.10 -18.03
N GLU A 513 9.37 -23.04 -17.05
CA GLU A 513 7.93 -22.86 -17.33
C GLU A 513 7.65 -21.57 -18.10
N SER A 514 6.80 -21.64 -19.12
CA SER A 514 6.29 -20.47 -19.83
C SER A 514 5.34 -19.64 -18.96
N VAL A 515 5.04 -18.42 -19.38
CA VAL A 515 4.07 -17.55 -18.70
C VAL A 515 2.68 -18.20 -18.71
N GLU A 516 2.31 -18.85 -19.81
CA GLU A 516 1.06 -19.58 -19.99
C GLU A 516 0.94 -20.76 -19.00
N GLU A 517 1.98 -21.58 -18.89
CA GLU A 517 2.04 -22.68 -17.90
C GLU A 517 1.96 -22.18 -16.47
N MET A 518 2.58 -21.04 -16.16
CA MET A 518 2.50 -20.42 -14.83
C MET A 518 1.08 -19.91 -14.54
N ILE A 519 0.37 -19.32 -15.53
CA ILE A 519 -1.03 -18.90 -15.39
C ILE A 519 -1.92 -20.12 -15.16
N ASP A 520 -1.76 -21.16 -15.99
CA ASP A 520 -2.54 -22.40 -15.87
C ASP A 520 -2.30 -23.05 -14.49
N GLY A 521 -1.05 -23.08 -14.02
CA GLY A 521 -0.68 -23.54 -12.67
C GLY A 521 -1.33 -22.72 -11.55
N ALA A 522 -1.38 -21.39 -11.69
CA ALA A 522 -2.03 -20.50 -10.73
C ALA A 522 -3.55 -20.73 -10.64
N LEU A 523 -4.18 -21.04 -11.76
CA LEU A 523 -5.63 -21.31 -11.86
C LEU A 523 -5.98 -22.73 -11.40
N ALA A 524 -5.04 -23.67 -11.39
CA ALA A 524 -5.21 -25.03 -10.86
C ALA A 524 -5.27 -25.00 -9.32
N SER A 525 -6.36 -24.47 -8.79
CA SER A 525 -6.61 -24.24 -7.36
C SER A 525 -7.78 -25.10 -6.88
N SER A 526 -7.78 -25.42 -5.58
CA SER A 526 -8.91 -26.04 -4.89
C SER A 526 -10.02 -25.04 -4.50
N ASN A 527 -9.86 -23.75 -4.82
CA ASN A 527 -10.88 -22.75 -4.53
C ASN A 527 -12.08 -22.92 -5.49
N PRO A 528 -13.29 -23.29 -4.98
CA PRO A 528 -14.44 -23.52 -5.83
C PRO A 528 -14.91 -22.26 -6.58
N TRP A 529 -14.51 -21.08 -6.14
CA TRP A 529 -14.86 -19.84 -6.82
C TRP A 529 -14.06 -19.63 -8.13
N LEU A 530 -13.02 -20.46 -8.37
CA LEU A 530 -12.27 -20.50 -9.62
C LEU A 530 -12.78 -21.59 -10.58
N ASP A 531 -13.77 -22.39 -10.20
CA ASP A 531 -14.30 -23.46 -11.05
C ASP A 531 -14.78 -22.90 -12.41
N GLY A 532 -14.33 -23.54 -13.50
CA GLY A 532 -14.64 -23.12 -14.86
C GLY A 532 -13.94 -21.83 -15.32
N ILE A 533 -13.03 -21.24 -14.51
CA ILE A 533 -12.16 -20.14 -14.93
C ILE A 533 -10.84 -20.73 -15.42
N SER A 534 -10.63 -20.71 -16.72
CA SER A 534 -9.40 -21.13 -17.38
C SER A 534 -8.71 -19.95 -18.06
N ARG A 535 -7.42 -20.07 -18.38
CA ARG A 535 -6.69 -19.07 -19.16
C ARG A 535 -7.40 -18.77 -20.49
N ALA A 536 -7.83 -19.80 -21.23
CA ALA A 536 -8.58 -19.61 -22.47
C ALA A 536 -9.89 -18.85 -22.28
N ARG A 537 -10.58 -19.03 -21.16
CA ARG A 537 -11.78 -18.25 -20.83
C ARG A 537 -11.43 -16.80 -20.52
N LEU A 538 -10.38 -16.54 -19.74
CA LEU A 538 -9.90 -15.19 -19.44
C LEU A 538 -9.43 -14.45 -20.70
N GLU A 539 -8.72 -15.12 -21.60
CA GLU A 539 -8.28 -14.54 -22.87
C GLU A 539 -9.46 -14.19 -23.81
N ARG A 540 -10.57 -14.93 -23.73
CA ARG A 540 -11.77 -14.66 -24.51
C ARG A 540 -12.65 -13.57 -23.88
N GLU A 541 -12.92 -13.66 -22.56
CA GLU A 541 -13.88 -12.81 -21.84
C GLU A 541 -13.23 -11.57 -21.19
N ARG A 542 -11.89 -11.57 -21.11
CA ARG A 542 -11.00 -10.50 -20.62
C ARG A 542 -11.06 -10.32 -19.11
N GLN A 543 -12.23 -10.13 -18.52
CA GLN A 543 -12.49 -10.08 -17.09
C GLN A 543 -13.56 -11.09 -16.72
N VAL A 544 -13.29 -11.93 -15.72
CA VAL A 544 -14.21 -12.96 -15.26
C VAL A 544 -14.44 -12.80 -13.77
N ARG A 545 -15.71 -12.57 -13.37
CA ARG A 545 -16.08 -12.59 -11.95
C ARG A 545 -15.92 -13.99 -11.38
N LEU A 546 -15.44 -14.08 -10.14
CA LEU A 546 -15.38 -15.34 -9.40
C LEU A 546 -16.76 -16.00 -9.34
N GLN A 547 -16.79 -17.34 -9.41
CA GLN A 547 -18.04 -18.15 -9.43
C GLN A 547 -18.54 -18.34 -8.00
N PHE A 548 -19.32 -17.38 -7.51
CA PHE A 548 -20.01 -17.55 -6.24
C PHE A 548 -21.24 -18.46 -6.46
N SER A 549 -21.38 -19.51 -5.65
CA SER A 549 -22.57 -20.39 -5.73
C SER A 549 -23.84 -19.57 -5.45
N SER A 550 -24.91 -19.88 -6.20
CA SER A 550 -26.17 -19.15 -6.20
C SER A 550 -26.77 -19.02 -4.80
N GLN A 551 -26.71 -17.80 -4.26
CA GLN A 551 -27.65 -17.34 -3.25
C GLN A 551 -28.88 -16.81 -4.00
N SER A 552 -30.07 -16.94 -3.44
CA SER A 552 -31.32 -16.59 -4.10
C SER A 552 -31.27 -15.22 -4.80
N PRO A 553 -31.78 -15.09 -6.04
CA PRO A 553 -31.76 -13.84 -6.77
C PRO A 553 -32.42 -12.72 -5.97
N VAL A 554 -31.75 -11.57 -5.87
CA VAL A 554 -32.33 -10.37 -5.25
C VAL A 554 -32.96 -9.53 -6.35
N ALA A 555 -34.25 -9.25 -6.23
CA ALA A 555 -34.99 -8.44 -7.21
C ALA A 555 -34.32 -7.06 -7.40
N GLY A 556 -34.05 -6.70 -8.66
CA GLY A 556 -33.43 -5.40 -9.02
C GLY A 556 -31.89 -5.41 -9.11
N CYS A 557 -31.22 -6.52 -8.82
CA CYS A 557 -29.78 -6.66 -9.06
C CYS A 557 -29.52 -7.29 -10.44
N GLN A 558 -28.70 -6.61 -11.27
CA GLN A 558 -28.26 -7.16 -12.57
C GLN A 558 -27.27 -8.32 -12.40
N ILE A 559 -26.57 -8.36 -11.27
CA ILE A 559 -25.60 -9.41 -10.90
C ILE A 559 -26.07 -9.95 -9.54
N GLU A 560 -26.06 -11.29 -9.37
CA GLU A 560 -26.35 -11.90 -8.08
C GLU A 560 -25.35 -11.40 -7.02
N PRO A 561 -25.80 -10.72 -5.95
CA PRO A 561 -24.90 -10.14 -4.95
C PRO A 561 -24.23 -11.22 -4.13
N PHE A 562 -22.93 -11.09 -3.92
CA PHE A 562 -22.16 -11.97 -3.04
C PHE A 562 -22.26 -11.46 -1.59
N LEU A 563 -22.88 -12.25 -0.73
CA LEU A 563 -23.05 -11.98 0.70
C LEU A 563 -22.39 -13.09 1.52
N PRO A 564 -21.05 -13.10 1.62
CA PRO A 564 -20.30 -14.26 2.14
C PRO A 564 -20.67 -14.65 3.57
N PHE A 565 -21.13 -13.71 4.37
CA PHE A 565 -21.41 -13.89 5.79
C PHE A 565 -22.88 -13.79 6.17
N ALA A 566 -23.80 -13.78 5.20
CA ALA A 566 -25.25 -13.63 5.46
C ALA A 566 -25.79 -14.71 6.41
N HIS A 567 -25.26 -15.91 6.33
CA HIS A 567 -25.66 -17.08 7.14
C HIS A 567 -24.48 -17.65 7.95
N GLY A 568 -23.57 -16.79 8.42
CA GLY A 568 -22.33 -17.22 9.04
C GLY A 568 -21.24 -17.45 7.99
N ASN A 569 -20.66 -18.65 7.91
CA ASN A 569 -19.57 -19.01 7.00
C ASN A 569 -18.27 -18.23 7.22
N PHE A 570 -18.05 -17.75 8.44
CA PHE A 570 -16.78 -17.15 8.84
C PHE A 570 -15.67 -18.19 8.81
N ARG A 571 -14.50 -17.82 8.30
CA ARG A 571 -13.33 -18.72 8.22
C ARG A 571 -12.43 -18.61 9.45
N THR A 572 -13.00 -18.31 10.60
CA THR A 572 -12.35 -18.33 11.91
C THR A 572 -12.30 -19.75 12.48
N ALA A 573 -11.55 -19.96 13.55
CA ALA A 573 -11.46 -21.25 14.22
C ALA A 573 -12.84 -21.72 14.77
N SER A 574 -13.69 -20.78 15.20
CA SER A 574 -15.04 -21.06 15.71
C SER A 574 -16.11 -21.22 14.61
N GLY A 575 -15.82 -20.86 13.36
CA GLY A 575 -16.81 -20.73 12.30
C GLY A 575 -17.76 -19.54 12.47
N LYS A 576 -17.52 -18.66 13.44
CA LYS A 576 -18.32 -17.47 13.77
C LYS A 576 -17.46 -16.21 13.70
N ALA A 577 -18.08 -15.03 13.65
CA ALA A 577 -17.38 -13.78 13.85
C ALA A 577 -16.81 -13.73 15.29
N GLU A 578 -15.49 -13.64 15.43
CA GLU A 578 -14.84 -13.67 16.74
C GLU A 578 -14.71 -12.26 17.33
N LEU A 579 -15.71 -11.88 18.15
CA LEU A 579 -15.67 -10.66 18.97
C LEU A 579 -14.72 -10.84 20.17
N TYR A 580 -14.55 -12.08 20.59
CA TYR A 580 -13.53 -12.56 21.52
C TYR A 580 -12.67 -13.60 20.80
N SER A 581 -11.34 -13.49 20.86
CA SER A 581 -10.41 -14.40 20.17
C SER A 581 -9.37 -14.99 21.11
N GLU A 582 -9.35 -16.32 21.23
CA GLU A 582 -8.30 -17.04 21.95
C GLU A 582 -6.92 -16.88 21.27
N ALA A 583 -6.90 -16.69 19.95
CA ALA A 583 -5.66 -16.45 19.22
C ALA A 583 -5.01 -15.11 19.64
N MET A 584 -5.81 -14.04 19.83
CA MET A 584 -5.29 -12.77 20.34
C MET A 584 -4.73 -12.92 21.76
N LYS A 585 -5.44 -13.64 22.61
CA LYS A 585 -4.98 -13.94 23.98
C LYS A 585 -3.66 -14.72 24.00
N ALA A 586 -3.51 -15.69 23.10
CA ALA A 586 -2.28 -16.46 22.97
C ALA A 586 -1.08 -15.60 22.52
N LEU A 587 -1.33 -14.50 21.79
CA LEU A 587 -0.32 -13.51 21.43
C LEU A 587 -0.03 -12.49 22.55
N GLY A 588 -0.68 -12.61 23.72
CA GLY A 588 -0.54 -11.66 24.83
C GLY A 588 -1.27 -10.34 24.62
N LEU A 589 -2.20 -10.30 23.66
CA LEU A 589 -3.05 -9.14 23.36
C LEU A 589 -4.42 -9.30 24.03
N ASP A 590 -5.17 -8.20 24.13
CA ASP A 590 -6.55 -8.27 24.65
C ASP A 590 -7.41 -9.15 23.71
N PRO A 591 -8.08 -10.16 24.22
CA PRO A 591 -8.91 -11.05 23.40
C PRO A 591 -10.14 -10.37 22.80
N VAL A 592 -10.60 -9.27 23.39
CA VAL A 592 -11.59 -8.35 22.80
C VAL A 592 -10.84 -7.14 22.23
N ALA A 593 -11.42 -6.40 21.28
CA ALA A 593 -10.78 -5.20 20.78
C ALA A 593 -10.58 -4.16 21.90
N GLU A 594 -9.40 -3.53 21.90
CA GLU A 594 -9.01 -2.52 22.90
C GLU A 594 -8.40 -1.30 22.19
N PHE A 595 -8.54 -0.15 22.84
CA PHE A 595 -7.85 1.07 22.43
C PHE A 595 -6.76 1.42 23.42
N THR A 596 -5.53 1.54 22.92
CA THR A 596 -4.38 2.11 23.63
C THR A 596 -3.89 3.32 22.84
N PRO A 597 -3.79 4.51 23.46
CA PRO A 597 -3.25 5.68 22.78
C PRO A 597 -1.84 5.41 22.25
N PRO A 598 -1.53 5.79 20.99
CA PRO A 598 -0.17 5.65 20.45
C PRO A 598 0.84 6.40 21.29
N VAL A 599 2.04 5.86 21.42
CA VAL A 599 3.13 6.50 22.21
C VAL A 599 3.52 7.84 21.59
N GLU A 600 3.61 7.89 20.26
CA GLU A 600 3.79 9.15 19.52
C GLU A 600 2.43 9.70 19.08
N SER A 601 1.70 10.27 20.04
CA SER A 601 0.44 11.00 19.84
C SER A 601 0.32 12.12 20.86
N ARG A 602 -0.66 13.01 20.69
CA ARG A 602 -0.97 14.08 21.66
C ARG A 602 -1.31 13.56 23.06
N HIS A 603 -1.66 12.29 23.17
CA HIS A 603 -1.95 11.60 24.43
C HIS A 603 -0.74 10.84 24.98
N GLY A 604 0.39 10.83 24.25
CA GLY A 604 1.61 10.14 24.63
C GLY A 604 2.61 11.02 25.40
N GLY A 605 3.56 10.38 26.08
CA GLY A 605 4.55 11.09 26.92
C GLY A 605 5.53 12.00 26.17
N GLN A 606 5.62 11.90 24.84
CA GLN A 606 6.51 12.72 24.01
C GLN A 606 5.88 14.02 23.52
N ALA A 607 4.57 14.21 23.70
CA ALA A 607 3.82 15.38 23.22
C ALA A 607 4.33 16.73 23.78
N ALA A 608 4.94 16.74 24.97
CA ALA A 608 5.52 17.95 25.55
C ALA A 608 6.72 18.49 24.74
N ALA A 609 7.50 17.62 24.11
CA ALA A 609 8.67 18.02 23.31
C ALA A 609 8.33 18.23 21.83
N PHE A 610 7.36 17.48 21.31
CA PHE A 610 6.92 17.50 19.92
C PHE A 610 5.39 17.49 19.88
N PRO A 611 4.73 18.66 19.93
CA PRO A 611 3.29 18.74 20.19
C PRO A 611 2.39 18.54 18.97
N LEU A 612 2.95 18.45 17.76
CA LEU A 612 2.18 18.32 16.54
C LEU A 612 2.22 16.88 16.01
N GLU A 613 1.05 16.33 15.72
CA GLU A 613 0.92 15.02 15.07
C GLU A 613 1.08 15.16 13.56
N LEU A 614 2.07 14.45 12.99
CA LEU A 614 2.37 14.48 11.56
C LEU A 614 1.64 13.37 10.81
N LEU A 615 0.85 13.74 9.82
CA LEU A 615 0.33 12.84 8.81
C LEU A 615 1.32 12.81 7.62
N ALA A 616 2.20 11.81 7.59
CA ALA A 616 3.07 11.54 6.45
C ALA A 616 2.27 10.85 5.34
N ARG A 617 1.39 11.62 4.68
CA ARG A 617 0.37 11.05 3.80
C ARG A 617 0.85 10.78 2.39
N LYS A 618 0.11 9.94 1.68
CA LYS A 618 0.29 9.67 0.26
C LYS A 618 -0.13 10.88 -0.58
N ALA A 619 0.53 11.06 -1.73
CA ALA A 619 0.11 12.02 -2.73
C ALA A 619 -1.21 11.60 -3.40
N ASP A 620 -1.97 12.58 -3.92
CA ASP A 620 -3.22 12.31 -4.62
C ASP A 620 -3.01 11.93 -6.09
N ASN A 621 -1.98 12.49 -6.74
CA ASN A 621 -1.76 12.36 -8.17
C ASN A 621 -0.68 11.35 -8.56
N PHE A 622 -0.05 10.65 -7.61
CA PHE A 622 0.82 9.50 -7.86
C PHE A 622 0.67 8.40 -6.79
N LEU A 623 1.27 7.24 -7.01
CA LEU A 623 1.15 6.07 -6.13
C LEU A 623 2.48 5.80 -5.44
N ASN A 624 2.58 6.03 -4.13
CA ASN A 624 3.82 5.88 -3.35
C ASN A 624 4.99 6.64 -4.00
N SER A 625 5.84 5.95 -4.80
CA SER A 625 6.90 6.55 -5.61
C SER A 625 6.68 6.38 -7.12
N THR A 626 5.63 5.68 -7.55
CA THR A 626 5.30 5.46 -8.96
C THR A 626 4.58 6.69 -9.53
N PHE A 627 4.99 7.16 -10.69
CA PHE A 627 4.61 8.41 -11.38
C PHE A 627 5.17 9.71 -10.79
N SER A 628 5.75 9.69 -9.61
CA SER A 628 6.29 10.87 -8.95
C SER A 628 7.35 11.60 -9.78
N ASN A 629 8.10 10.88 -10.64
CA ASN A 629 9.13 11.44 -11.51
C ASN A 629 8.59 12.16 -12.77
N LEU A 630 7.27 12.13 -13.01
CA LEU A 630 6.68 12.82 -14.17
C LEU A 630 6.50 14.32 -13.84
N PRO A 631 7.07 15.25 -14.64
CA PRO A 631 6.98 16.69 -14.38
C PRO A 631 5.53 17.16 -14.21
N SER A 632 4.65 16.76 -15.12
CA SER A 632 3.23 17.13 -15.08
C SER A 632 2.46 16.66 -13.83
N VAL A 633 3.04 15.69 -13.10
CA VAL A 633 2.48 15.20 -11.82
C VAL A 633 3.02 16.00 -10.66
N GLN A 634 4.33 16.36 -10.69
CA GLN A 634 4.94 17.21 -9.67
C GLN A 634 4.27 18.60 -9.62
N ASP A 635 4.01 19.20 -10.79
CA ASP A 635 3.33 20.51 -10.90
C ASP A 635 1.94 20.50 -10.25
N MET A 636 1.21 19.38 -10.35
CA MET A 636 -0.13 19.24 -9.76
C MET A 636 -0.11 18.93 -8.26
N GLU A 637 0.93 18.28 -7.77
CA GLU A 637 0.90 17.68 -6.42
C GLU A 637 1.40 18.61 -5.33
N GLU A 638 2.26 19.57 -5.62
CA GLU A 638 2.84 20.50 -4.64
C GLU A 638 3.42 19.77 -3.42
N THR A 639 4.37 18.87 -3.63
CA THR A 639 4.84 17.94 -2.59
C THR A 639 5.68 18.57 -1.49
N ASN A 640 6.19 19.80 -1.68
CA ASN A 640 7.08 20.48 -0.74
C ASN A 640 6.36 21.38 0.26
N LEU A 641 5.09 21.05 0.57
CA LEU A 641 4.26 21.81 1.48
C LEU A 641 4.07 21.08 2.82
N LEU A 642 4.00 21.87 3.89
CA LEU A 642 3.48 21.47 5.18
C LEU A 642 2.12 22.16 5.38
N GLU A 643 1.05 21.40 5.36
CA GLU A 643 -0.31 21.87 5.65
C GLU A 643 -0.48 21.94 7.16
N MET A 644 -0.91 23.09 7.69
CA MET A 644 -1.08 23.31 9.13
C MET A 644 -2.27 24.21 9.44
N HIS A 645 -2.83 24.05 10.62
CA HIS A 645 -3.95 24.86 11.08
C HIS A 645 -3.50 26.26 11.47
N SER A 646 -4.35 27.29 11.22
CA SER A 646 -4.03 28.70 11.51
C SER A 646 -3.75 29.00 12.99
N ALA A 647 -4.32 28.23 13.91
CA ALA A 647 -4.01 28.40 15.35
C ALA A 647 -2.57 27.98 15.67
N ASP A 648 -2.11 26.85 15.08
CA ASP A 648 -0.75 26.33 15.29
C ASP A 648 0.29 27.22 14.62
N ALA A 649 -0.04 27.76 13.42
CA ALA A 649 0.81 28.73 12.73
C ALA A 649 0.98 30.02 13.54
N ARG A 650 -0.13 30.61 14.04
CA ARG A 650 -0.08 31.83 14.88
C ARG A 650 0.71 31.63 16.16
N ALA A 651 0.52 30.47 16.83
CA ALA A 651 1.25 30.18 18.09
C ALA A 651 2.78 30.10 17.88
N ARG A 652 3.24 29.90 16.64
CA ARG A 652 4.66 29.80 16.25
C ARG A 652 5.17 30.99 15.44
N GLY A 653 4.33 32.00 15.21
CA GLY A 653 4.67 33.16 14.39
C GLY A 653 4.95 32.85 12.92
N ILE A 654 4.36 31.76 12.39
CA ILE A 654 4.54 31.29 11.02
C ILE A 654 3.48 31.90 10.10
N ALA A 655 3.93 32.49 8.98
CA ALA A 655 3.06 33.00 7.92
C ALA A 655 2.82 31.94 6.83
N ASP A 656 1.70 32.09 6.10
CA ASP A 656 1.46 31.27 4.91
C ASP A 656 2.55 31.49 3.85
N GLY A 657 3.00 30.40 3.20
CA GLY A 657 4.09 30.39 2.22
C GLY A 657 5.51 30.48 2.82
N GLU A 658 5.64 30.64 4.13
CA GLU A 658 6.94 30.74 4.80
C GLU A 658 7.65 29.37 4.81
N THR A 659 8.98 29.38 4.62
CA THR A 659 9.80 28.19 4.81
C THR A 659 9.90 27.86 6.30
N VAL A 660 9.56 26.64 6.67
CA VAL A 660 9.58 26.12 8.04
C VAL A 660 10.46 24.89 8.14
N ARG A 661 11.11 24.75 9.29
CA ARG A 661 11.79 23.54 9.72
C ARG A 661 10.77 22.65 10.42
N VAL A 662 10.64 21.41 9.95
CA VAL A 662 9.83 20.36 10.60
C VAL A 662 10.79 19.32 11.13
N TYR A 663 10.76 19.03 12.43
CA TYR A 663 11.78 18.17 13.02
C TYR A 663 11.27 17.35 14.21
N ASN A 664 11.99 16.28 14.47
CA ASN A 664 11.92 15.47 15.70
C ASN A 664 13.29 14.82 15.98
N ARG A 665 13.34 13.84 16.89
CA ARG A 665 14.60 13.17 17.27
C ARG A 665 15.25 12.38 16.13
N ARG A 666 14.51 12.01 15.08
CA ARG A 666 15.01 11.21 13.95
C ARG A 666 15.65 12.05 12.85
N GLY A 667 15.19 13.29 12.71
CA GLY A 667 15.71 14.16 11.66
C GLY A 667 14.88 15.44 11.49
N GLU A 668 15.11 16.07 10.34
CA GLU A 668 14.46 17.34 9.97
C GLU A 668 14.26 17.43 8.47
N ILE A 669 13.29 18.24 8.06
CA ILE A 669 13.04 18.62 6.68
C ILE A 669 12.54 20.07 6.63
N PHE A 670 12.86 20.78 5.54
CA PHE A 670 12.38 22.14 5.30
C PHE A 670 11.26 22.11 4.27
N LEU A 671 10.12 22.71 4.61
CA LEU A 671 8.94 22.75 3.75
C LEU A 671 8.36 24.17 3.72
N LYS A 672 7.50 24.49 2.75
CA LYS A 672 6.72 25.73 2.77
C LYS A 672 5.43 25.50 3.55
N ALA A 673 5.14 26.36 4.51
CA ALA A 673 3.91 26.30 5.28
C ALA A 673 2.71 26.68 4.39
N ARG A 674 1.65 25.84 4.42
CA ARG A 674 0.32 26.16 3.90
C ARG A 674 -0.67 26.23 5.05
N VAL A 675 -1.22 27.41 5.28
CA VAL A 675 -2.13 27.66 6.40
C VAL A 675 -3.56 27.72 5.89
N ASP A 676 -4.20 26.55 5.69
CA ASP A 676 -5.47 26.42 4.96
C ASP A 676 -6.61 25.72 5.72
N GLY A 677 -6.39 25.17 6.91
CA GLY A 677 -7.43 24.52 7.70
C GLY A 677 -7.95 23.17 7.15
N VAL A 678 -7.19 22.49 6.30
CA VAL A 678 -7.48 21.10 5.87
C VAL A 678 -7.18 20.08 6.96
N VAL A 679 -6.43 20.48 7.98
CA VAL A 679 -6.12 19.72 9.20
C VAL A 679 -6.66 20.44 10.44
N GLN A 680 -6.85 19.69 11.54
CA GLN A 680 -7.27 20.23 12.80
C GLN A 680 -6.10 20.84 13.59
N PRO A 681 -6.38 21.67 14.64
CA PRO A 681 -5.35 22.11 15.57
C PRO A 681 -4.58 20.94 16.17
N GLY A 682 -3.25 21.05 16.22
CA GLY A 682 -2.35 20.01 16.71
C GLY A 682 -2.02 18.93 15.69
N VAL A 683 -2.50 19.05 14.43
CA VAL A 683 -2.18 18.15 13.33
C VAL A 683 -1.51 18.92 12.19
N VAL A 684 -0.46 18.35 11.63
CA VAL A 684 0.19 18.84 10.41
C VAL A 684 0.28 17.72 9.38
N SER A 685 0.29 18.08 8.10
CA SER A 685 0.32 17.10 7.02
C SER A 685 1.35 17.45 5.96
N ALA A 686 2.11 16.44 5.51
CA ALA A 686 3.01 16.58 4.38
C ALA A 686 2.95 15.33 3.49
N ARG A 687 3.21 15.52 2.20
CA ARG A 687 3.11 14.43 1.22
C ARG A 687 4.45 13.72 1.04
N LEU A 688 4.39 12.39 0.92
CA LEU A 688 5.56 11.60 0.51
C LEU A 688 5.93 11.93 -0.94
N ASN A 689 7.23 12.06 -1.21
CA ASN A 689 7.80 12.20 -2.56
C ASN A 689 9.14 11.48 -2.64
N TRP A 690 9.74 11.43 -3.83
CA TRP A 690 11.15 11.03 -3.94
C TRP A 690 12.03 12.03 -3.19
N ALA A 691 13.01 11.52 -2.46
CA ALA A 691 13.94 12.36 -1.72
C ALA A 691 14.75 13.30 -2.65
N LYS A 692 15.15 12.82 -3.83
CA LYS A 692 15.88 13.62 -4.83
C LYS A 692 15.05 14.74 -5.48
N LEU A 693 13.72 14.71 -5.31
CA LEU A 693 12.79 15.77 -5.76
C LEU A 693 12.37 16.68 -4.59
N GLY A 694 12.77 16.33 -3.36
CA GLY A 694 12.47 17.09 -2.16
C GLY A 694 13.57 18.07 -1.77
N PRO A 695 13.24 19.02 -0.86
CA PRO A 695 14.21 20.00 -0.33
C PRO A 695 15.38 19.29 0.36
N GLY A 696 16.61 19.69 0.06
CA GLY A 696 17.81 19.11 0.65
C GLY A 696 17.98 17.61 0.37
N PHE A 697 17.38 17.09 -0.69
CA PHE A 697 17.37 15.65 -1.04
C PHE A 697 16.83 14.76 0.09
N ARG A 698 15.78 15.24 0.77
CA ARG A 698 15.08 14.54 1.84
C ARG A 698 13.60 14.44 1.50
N ASN A 699 12.94 13.48 2.08
CA ASN A 699 11.50 13.38 2.08
C ASN A 699 10.97 13.22 3.51
N ILE A 700 9.67 13.21 3.66
CA ILE A 700 8.99 13.19 4.96
C ILE A 700 9.37 11.96 5.82
N ASN A 701 9.89 10.88 5.21
CA ASN A 701 10.30 9.68 5.96
C ASN A 701 11.57 9.88 6.82
N VAL A 702 12.25 11.01 6.73
CA VAL A 702 13.30 11.37 7.71
C VAL A 702 12.72 11.54 9.12
N LEU A 703 11.40 11.77 9.24
CA LEU A 703 10.68 11.99 10.50
C LEU A 703 9.90 10.75 10.97
N THR A 704 9.65 9.77 10.10
CA THR A 704 8.83 8.59 10.43
C THR A 704 9.63 7.51 11.17
N SER A 705 8.91 6.68 11.92
CA SER A 705 9.48 5.60 12.76
C SER A 705 9.42 4.25 12.05
N GLU A 706 10.40 3.38 12.29
CA GLU A 706 10.37 1.97 11.92
C GLU A 706 9.69 1.08 12.98
N LYS A 707 8.98 1.69 13.95
CA LYS A 707 8.16 0.98 14.92
C LYS A 707 7.04 0.24 14.19
N LEU A 708 6.77 -0.98 14.61
CA LEU A 708 5.73 -1.81 14.03
C LEU A 708 4.39 -1.60 14.74
N SER A 709 3.29 -1.84 14.03
CA SER A 709 1.93 -1.84 14.57
C SER A 709 1.69 -3.01 15.53
N ASP A 710 0.65 -2.92 16.32
CA ASP A 710 0.18 -3.92 17.27
C ASP A 710 -0.17 -5.28 16.66
N LEU A 711 -0.74 -5.29 15.46
CA LEU A 711 -1.02 -6.48 14.65
C LEU A 711 -0.40 -6.35 13.26
N GLY A 712 -0.02 -7.48 12.66
CA GLY A 712 0.44 -7.56 11.28
C GLY A 712 1.79 -6.89 10.99
N ASN A 713 2.54 -6.46 12.02
CA ASN A 713 3.91 -5.92 11.90
C ASN A 713 4.05 -4.79 10.85
N SER A 714 3.04 -3.94 10.68
CA SER A 714 2.99 -2.92 9.62
C SER A 714 3.66 -1.61 10.04
N ALA A 715 3.88 -0.71 9.06
CA ALA A 715 4.47 0.60 9.31
C ALA A 715 3.49 1.59 9.96
N THR A 716 4.00 2.37 10.91
CA THR A 716 3.23 3.32 11.73
C THR A 716 3.43 4.77 11.29
N PHE A 717 3.24 5.07 9.99
CA PHE A 717 3.52 6.38 9.38
C PHE A 717 2.73 7.55 9.97
N TYR A 718 1.63 7.31 10.71
CA TYR A 718 0.77 8.34 11.31
C TYR A 718 0.90 8.41 12.83
N SER A 719 1.75 7.58 13.45
CA SER A 719 2.20 7.74 14.83
C SER A 719 3.55 8.45 14.84
N VAL A 720 3.52 9.76 14.58
CA VAL A 720 4.72 10.59 14.45
C VAL A 720 4.44 11.96 15.08
N LEU A 721 5.29 12.34 16.01
CA LEU A 721 5.26 13.67 16.59
C LEU A 721 6.40 14.54 16.05
N VAL A 722 6.12 15.82 15.83
CA VAL A 722 7.06 16.82 15.33
C VAL A 722 6.88 18.17 16.02
N GLU A 723 7.91 19.00 15.94
CA GLU A 723 7.82 20.45 16.15
C GLU A 723 8.08 21.16 14.81
N VAL A 724 7.51 22.36 14.68
CA VAL A 724 7.63 23.22 13.51
C VAL A 724 8.05 24.61 13.93
N GLU A 725 9.08 25.15 13.32
CA GLU A 725 9.57 26.51 13.58
C GLU A 725 9.88 27.25 12.28
N SER A 726 9.84 28.58 12.32
CA SER A 726 10.25 29.42 11.19
C SER A 726 11.72 29.20 10.84
N ALA A 727 12.04 28.97 9.59
CA ALA A 727 13.45 28.88 9.14
C ALA A 727 14.21 30.20 9.34
N LYS A 728 13.52 31.35 9.46
CA LYS A 728 14.14 32.66 9.74
C LYS A 728 14.62 32.79 11.18
N SER A 729 14.10 31.97 12.09
CA SER A 729 14.52 31.99 13.49
C SER A 729 15.75 31.12 13.80
N LEU A 730 16.27 30.44 12.77
CA LEU A 730 17.47 29.62 12.90
C LEU A 730 18.72 30.52 12.85
N PRO A 731 19.76 30.25 13.69
CA PRO A 731 20.98 31.05 13.76
C PRO A 731 21.84 30.99 12.50
#